data_c085e07899d98e5b165b1e7cfb91436d
#
_entry.id   c085e07899d98e5b165b1e7cfb91436d
#
_cell.length_a   1.000
_cell.length_b   1.000
_cell.length_c   1.000
_cell.angle_alpha   90.00
_cell.angle_beta   90.00
_cell.angle_gamma   90.00
#
_symmetry.space_group_name_H-M   'P 1'
#
loop_
_entity.id
_entity.type
_entity.pdbx_description
1 polymer ?
#
loop_
_entity_poly.entity_id
_entity_poly.type
_entity_poly.pdbx_seq_one_letter_code
_entity_poly.pdbx_strand_id
1 'polypeptide(L)'
;MLYDIILPLAISDVYTYNILETIQYPQIGSRVLVPIGRKSIIGIIYRRHEGELAPNIKVRDIIQVIDEQPIVTAKQLQLWEWLAEYYMCTMGEVMAAALPSEIIDDNYSAATTQYIQLSPAYLAKEAQEQLLGELKRAKKQEQLVRDFLRLAQHYQVERRALLEQAGVSGAILRTLIDKGIFLEEERPISRLRQYNGETQKPHALDSQQSRAIAEIRESWQEKNVTLLHGVTSSGKTEVYIHLIEEVLQQGKQVLYLVPEIALTTQLTDRLQAVFGERLVVYHSKFSNAERVEIYHEVKGDEAMRREARVILGARSAIFLPFSDLGLIIVDEEHEPSYKQQDPAPRYHARSAAIMMAYWYGAKVLLGTATPSIESYYNALTGKYGLVEMKERYKGLQLPQITMVDLQRQYHRKEMYGHFADPLVDRIREELAKGKQVILFQNRRGYAPVLQCTKCGEAPKCPNCDVTMTYHKAHNALVCHYCGHSTRIPSKCPKCGGEMRTQGFGTERLEEEIKGLFPDARVARMDLDSTRKKDSYQQIIDDFAAHRVDILIGTQMVTKGLHFNDVSLVAVLQADSLLNTPDFRSYEHAFQMLEQVSGRAGRTGSQGEVMIQTFDPKNSLYQHLIQHDYEGLYVEQIAERKAFCFPPYHRMIMLTLKHRDMQRLTAASDVLQQRLQQAFGTRVSGVIVPSVARTQNMYVRQIRLTIEANANITRAKEMVREQIRWVQQQTQCRGVVILPDVDPM
;
A
#
# COMPACT_ATOMS: atom_id res chain seq x y z
N MET A 1 -11.66 33.26 22.73
CA MET A 1 -11.63 31.83 23.13
C MET A 1 -10.39 31.18 22.56
N LEU A 2 -9.78 30.24 23.30
CA LEU A 2 -8.54 29.58 22.89
C LEU A 2 -8.83 28.17 22.34
N TYR A 3 -8.11 27.82 21.28
CA TYR A 3 -8.18 26.52 20.65
C TYR A 3 -6.79 25.93 20.37
N ASP A 4 -6.64 24.65 20.63
CA ASP A 4 -5.46 23.88 20.25
C ASP A 4 -5.62 23.41 18.79
N ILE A 5 -4.61 23.68 17.96
CA ILE A 5 -4.62 23.45 16.52
C ILE A 5 -3.48 22.50 16.14
N ILE A 6 -3.80 21.46 15.36
CA ILE A 6 -2.83 20.56 14.76
C ILE A 6 -2.33 21.21 13.47
N LEU A 7 -1.01 21.33 13.33
CA LEU A 7 -0.36 21.81 12.10
C LEU A 7 0.37 20.65 11.41
N PRO A 8 0.44 20.60 10.08
CA PRO A 8 1.10 19.50 9.33
C PRO A 8 2.63 19.59 9.41
N LEU A 9 3.15 19.64 10.63
CA LEU A 9 4.56 19.82 10.94
C LEU A 9 5.02 18.75 11.94
N ALA A 10 6.27 18.31 11.83
CA ALA A 10 6.90 17.37 12.77
C ALA A 10 7.30 18.08 14.08
N ILE A 11 6.33 18.61 14.79
CA ILE A 11 6.52 19.38 16.04
C ILE A 11 5.78 18.66 17.15
N SER A 12 6.42 18.56 18.32
CA SER A 12 5.91 17.74 19.44
C SER A 12 4.61 18.24 20.05
N ASP A 13 4.30 19.52 19.91
CA ASP A 13 3.17 20.13 20.59
C ASP A 13 2.13 20.66 19.59
N VAL A 14 0.87 20.68 19.99
CA VAL A 14 -0.18 21.45 19.32
C VAL A 14 -0.02 22.93 19.66
N TYR A 15 -0.44 23.80 18.76
CA TYR A 15 -0.32 25.22 18.94
C TYR A 15 -1.66 25.82 19.39
N THR A 16 -1.64 26.66 20.43
CA THR A 16 -2.82 27.37 20.92
C THR A 16 -2.96 28.73 20.25
N TYR A 17 -4.14 28.96 19.67
CA TYR A 17 -4.52 30.22 19.02
C TYR A 17 -5.80 30.78 19.65
N ASN A 18 -5.96 32.09 19.55
CA ASN A 18 -7.17 32.79 19.97
C ASN A 18 -8.09 32.97 18.78
N ILE A 19 -9.40 32.91 19.02
CA ILE A 19 -10.42 33.31 18.04
C ILE A 19 -11.04 34.63 18.45
N LEU A 20 -11.14 35.56 17.49
CA LEU A 20 -11.80 36.83 17.70
C LEU A 20 -13.33 36.63 17.75
N GLU A 21 -14.03 37.38 18.57
CA GLU A 21 -15.50 37.31 18.74
C GLU A 21 -16.29 37.63 17.47
N THR A 22 -15.63 38.26 16.51
CA THR A 22 -16.21 38.59 15.18
C THR A 22 -16.23 37.43 14.22
N ILE A 23 -15.54 36.33 14.53
CA ILE A 23 -15.47 35.12 13.68
C ILE A 23 -16.47 34.11 14.24
N GLN A 24 -17.21 33.44 13.34
CA GLN A 24 -18.09 32.31 13.70
C GLN A 24 -17.30 31.24 14.45
N TYR A 25 -17.85 30.73 15.56
CA TYR A 25 -17.18 29.71 16.36
C TYR A 25 -16.94 28.45 15.53
N PRO A 26 -15.66 28.05 15.36
CA PRO A 26 -15.34 26.87 14.56
C PRO A 26 -15.69 25.59 15.30
N GLN A 27 -16.02 24.56 14.55
CA GLN A 27 -16.22 23.22 15.07
C GLN A 27 -14.88 22.47 15.15
N ILE A 28 -14.76 21.53 16.09
CA ILE A 28 -13.62 20.62 16.17
C ILE A 28 -13.55 19.81 14.86
N GLY A 29 -12.35 19.72 14.26
CA GLY A 29 -12.14 19.08 12.96
C GLY A 29 -12.23 20.00 11.75
N SER A 30 -12.59 21.29 11.92
CA SER A 30 -12.57 22.29 10.84
C SER A 30 -11.16 22.77 10.54
N ARG A 31 -10.92 23.15 9.29
CA ARG A 31 -9.68 23.80 8.85
C ARG A 31 -9.67 25.27 9.23
N VAL A 32 -8.53 25.73 9.65
CA VAL A 32 -8.29 27.15 9.97
C VAL A 32 -6.96 27.61 9.39
N LEU A 33 -6.93 28.85 8.91
CA LEU A 33 -5.70 29.52 8.52
C LEU A 33 -5.10 30.22 9.73
N VAL A 34 -3.85 29.87 10.08
CA VAL A 34 -3.15 30.43 11.24
C VAL A 34 -1.77 30.95 10.88
N PRO A 35 -1.28 32.00 11.57
CA PRO A 35 0.05 32.54 11.35
C PRO A 35 1.11 31.72 12.08
N ILE A 36 2.19 31.31 11.37
CA ILE A 36 3.36 30.68 11.96
C ILE A 36 4.63 31.38 11.46
N GLY A 37 5.40 32.00 12.39
CA GLY A 37 6.53 32.85 11.99
C GLY A 37 6.08 33.99 11.09
N ARG A 38 6.55 34.02 9.83
CA ARG A 38 6.19 34.99 8.78
C ARG A 38 5.24 34.44 7.72
N LYS A 39 4.79 33.20 7.87
CA LYS A 39 3.91 32.52 6.91
C LYS A 39 2.57 32.23 7.56
N SER A 40 1.58 31.94 6.76
CA SER A 40 0.32 31.34 7.18
C SER A 40 0.27 29.89 6.73
N ILE A 41 -0.36 29.04 7.53
CA ILE A 41 -0.50 27.60 7.27
C ILE A 41 -1.90 27.16 7.69
N ILE A 42 -2.42 26.16 7.02
CA ILE A 42 -3.69 25.54 7.38
C ILE A 42 -3.46 24.49 8.46
N GLY A 43 -4.26 24.57 9.52
CA GLY A 43 -4.32 23.60 10.59
C GLY A 43 -5.72 23.07 10.80
N ILE A 44 -5.84 22.03 11.62
CA ILE A 44 -7.12 21.44 12.04
C ILE A 44 -7.38 21.79 13.50
N ILE A 45 -8.59 22.27 13.79
CA ILE A 45 -9.02 22.50 15.18
C ILE A 45 -9.12 21.14 15.86
N TYR A 46 -8.30 20.97 16.89
CA TYR A 46 -8.21 19.75 17.64
C TYR A 46 -9.18 19.72 18.83
N ARG A 47 -9.10 20.77 19.65
CA ARG A 47 -9.93 20.91 20.84
C ARG A 47 -9.96 22.35 21.33
N ARG A 48 -10.91 22.66 22.19
CA ARG A 48 -10.88 23.88 22.97
C ARG A 48 -9.76 23.79 24.02
N HIS A 49 -8.98 24.83 24.16
CA HIS A 49 -7.90 24.84 25.14
C HIS A 49 -8.46 24.93 26.55
N GLU A 50 -8.07 23.99 27.40
CA GLU A 50 -8.41 23.96 28.81
C GLU A 50 -7.13 24.18 29.63
N GLY A 51 -7.08 25.23 30.41
CA GLY A 51 -5.97 25.55 31.30
C GLY A 51 -5.45 26.97 31.15
N GLU A 52 -4.58 27.37 32.07
CA GLU A 52 -3.87 28.62 32.02
C GLU A 52 -2.64 28.54 31.16
N LEU A 53 -2.45 29.49 30.27
CA LEU A 53 -1.24 29.58 29.44
C LEU A 53 -0.07 30.04 30.32
N ALA A 54 1.13 29.52 30.03
CA ALA A 54 2.33 29.99 30.70
C ALA A 54 2.49 31.52 30.52
N PRO A 55 2.91 32.27 31.56
CA PRO A 55 2.86 33.75 31.60
C PRO A 55 3.58 34.46 30.45
N ASN A 56 4.48 33.79 29.76
CA ASN A 56 5.31 34.33 28.67
C ASN A 56 4.89 33.93 27.26
N ILE A 57 3.77 33.21 27.10
CA ILE A 57 3.31 32.77 25.78
C ILE A 57 2.42 33.86 25.16
N LYS A 58 2.86 34.41 24.04
CA LYS A 58 2.07 35.35 23.24
C LYS A 58 1.22 34.54 22.25
N VAL A 59 -0.08 34.40 22.55
CA VAL A 59 -1.05 33.77 21.67
C VAL A 59 -1.31 34.68 20.47
N ARG A 60 -1.40 34.06 19.27
CA ARG A 60 -1.80 34.77 18.05
C ARG A 60 -3.26 34.41 17.71
N ASP A 61 -3.88 35.26 16.90
CA ASP A 61 -5.25 35.05 16.47
C ASP A 61 -5.31 34.12 15.24
N ILE A 62 -6.40 33.36 15.11
CA ILE A 62 -6.79 32.65 13.88
C ILE A 62 -7.12 33.70 12.83
N ILE A 63 -6.57 33.56 11.63
CA ILE A 63 -6.79 34.50 10.53
C ILE A 63 -8.19 34.26 9.93
N GLN A 64 -8.54 32.98 9.67
CA GLN A 64 -9.78 32.60 9.02
C GLN A 64 -10.18 31.17 9.40
N VAL A 65 -11.49 30.94 9.54
CA VAL A 65 -12.09 29.60 9.54
C VAL A 65 -12.47 29.27 8.10
N ILE A 66 -11.98 28.14 7.58
CA ILE A 66 -12.16 27.77 6.18
C ILE A 66 -13.46 26.98 5.99
N ASP A 67 -13.74 26.03 6.89
CA ASP A 67 -14.85 25.10 6.75
C ASP A 67 -16.03 25.50 7.64
N GLU A 68 -17.24 25.49 7.08
CA GLU A 68 -18.50 25.60 7.82
C GLU A 68 -18.84 24.30 8.57
N GLN A 69 -18.50 23.15 7.99
CA GLN A 69 -18.65 21.83 8.56
C GLN A 69 -17.28 21.17 8.74
N PRO A 70 -17.05 20.40 9.82
CA PRO A 70 -15.77 19.76 10.06
C PRO A 70 -15.35 18.86 8.89
N ILE A 71 -14.12 19.05 8.40
CA ILE A 71 -13.54 18.16 7.38
C ILE A 71 -13.06 16.85 8.00
N VAL A 72 -12.58 16.88 9.25
CA VAL A 72 -12.09 15.73 10.00
C VAL A 72 -13.10 15.35 11.07
N THR A 73 -13.48 14.08 11.13
CA THR A 73 -14.46 13.57 12.11
C THR A 73 -13.81 13.36 13.49
N ALA A 74 -14.63 13.33 14.55
CA ALA A 74 -14.14 13.04 15.90
C ALA A 74 -13.46 11.67 16.00
N LYS A 75 -13.94 10.64 15.26
CA LYS A 75 -13.33 9.31 15.22
C LYS A 75 -11.98 9.30 14.49
N GLN A 76 -11.82 10.13 13.46
CA GLN A 76 -10.51 10.31 12.84
C GLN A 76 -9.52 10.98 13.82
N LEU A 77 -9.92 12.01 14.54
CA LEU A 77 -9.06 12.64 15.57
C LEU A 77 -8.64 11.63 16.63
N GLN A 78 -9.57 10.77 17.08
CA GLN A 78 -9.27 9.70 18.03
C GLN A 78 -8.26 8.69 17.48
N LEU A 79 -8.37 8.34 16.18
CA LEU A 79 -7.36 7.51 15.50
C LEU A 79 -6.00 8.22 15.43
N TRP A 80 -5.99 9.52 15.12
CA TRP A 80 -4.75 10.29 15.02
C TRP A 80 -4.03 10.39 16.38
N GLU A 81 -4.76 10.63 17.45
CA GLU A 81 -4.23 10.62 18.82
C GLU A 81 -3.57 9.28 19.15
N TRP A 82 -4.30 8.20 18.90
CA TRP A 82 -3.79 6.86 19.17
C TRP A 82 -2.54 6.55 18.34
N LEU A 83 -2.52 6.92 17.05
CA LEU A 83 -1.35 6.74 16.19
C LEU A 83 -0.15 7.53 16.70
N ALA A 84 -0.35 8.79 17.08
CA ALA A 84 0.72 9.64 17.60
C ALA A 84 1.30 9.10 18.91
N GLU A 85 0.43 8.64 19.81
CA GLU A 85 0.85 8.06 21.09
C GLU A 85 1.51 6.69 20.89
N TYR A 86 0.84 5.78 20.13
CA TYR A 86 1.30 4.42 19.97
C TYR A 86 2.61 4.34 19.20
N TYR A 87 2.73 5.04 18.08
CA TYR A 87 3.92 4.99 17.21
C TYR A 87 4.96 6.06 17.53
N MET A 88 4.79 6.78 18.62
CA MET A 88 5.73 7.82 19.12
C MET A 88 6.06 8.87 18.05
N CYS A 89 5.06 9.35 17.34
CA CYS A 89 5.16 10.44 16.37
C CYS A 89 4.31 11.64 16.80
N THR A 90 4.30 12.72 16.03
CA THR A 90 3.52 13.92 16.31
C THR A 90 2.16 13.89 15.63
N MET A 91 1.20 14.64 16.18
CA MET A 91 -0.12 14.82 15.57
C MET A 91 -0.01 15.46 14.17
N GLY A 92 0.96 16.35 13.98
CA GLY A 92 1.20 16.98 12.68
C GLY A 92 1.71 16.01 11.62
N GLU A 93 2.57 15.04 11.99
CA GLU A 93 3.00 13.96 11.09
C GLU A 93 1.82 13.05 10.72
N VAL A 94 0.92 12.78 11.67
CA VAL A 94 -0.30 11.99 11.40
C VAL A 94 -1.22 12.77 10.46
N MET A 95 -1.48 14.04 10.70
CA MET A 95 -2.27 14.91 9.82
C MET A 95 -1.73 14.92 8.39
N ALA A 96 -0.42 15.09 8.22
CA ALA A 96 0.24 15.12 6.91
C ALA A 96 0.12 13.77 6.15
N ALA A 97 0.03 12.65 6.86
CA ALA A 97 -0.18 11.34 6.26
C ALA A 97 -1.66 11.03 5.99
N ALA A 98 -2.56 11.61 6.77
CA ALA A 98 -3.99 11.31 6.76
C ALA A 98 -4.78 12.10 5.71
N LEU A 99 -4.41 13.36 5.49
CA LEU A 99 -5.14 14.23 4.57
C LEU A 99 -4.44 14.36 3.22
N PRO A 100 -5.20 14.35 2.10
CA PRO A 100 -4.66 14.76 0.81
C PRO A 100 -4.07 16.17 0.86
N SER A 101 -2.95 16.39 0.15
CA SER A 101 -2.26 17.70 0.15
C SER A 101 -3.17 18.85 -0.30
N GLU A 102 -4.07 18.61 -1.25
CA GLU A 102 -5.00 19.65 -1.73
C GLU A 102 -6.04 20.07 -0.69
N ILE A 103 -6.34 19.21 0.30
CA ILE A 103 -7.13 19.62 1.49
C ILE A 103 -6.28 20.46 2.43
N ILE A 104 -5.00 20.10 2.63
CA ILE A 104 -4.08 20.82 3.51
C ILE A 104 -3.73 22.20 2.94
N ASP A 105 -3.54 22.30 1.63
CA ASP A 105 -3.11 23.54 0.95
C ASP A 105 -4.28 24.39 0.46
N ASP A 106 -5.54 23.93 0.62
CA ASP A 106 -6.78 24.56 0.12
C ASP A 106 -6.75 24.86 -1.39
N ASN A 107 -6.11 23.98 -2.15
CA ASN A 107 -5.93 24.12 -3.60
C ASN A 107 -6.91 23.25 -4.41
N TYR A 108 -7.85 22.59 -3.75
CA TYR A 108 -8.84 21.76 -4.43
C TYR A 108 -9.84 22.63 -5.17
N SER A 109 -10.03 22.34 -6.46
CA SER A 109 -11.15 22.84 -7.27
C SER A 109 -11.94 21.66 -7.83
N ALA A 110 -13.25 21.67 -7.65
CA ALA A 110 -14.12 20.68 -8.26
C ALA A 110 -13.92 20.68 -9.79
N ALA A 111 -13.91 19.52 -10.41
CA ALA A 111 -14.00 19.47 -11.87
C ALA A 111 -15.40 19.92 -12.28
N THR A 112 -15.47 20.78 -13.25
CA THR A 112 -16.75 21.26 -13.77
C THR A 112 -16.84 20.99 -15.26
N THR A 113 -18.05 20.79 -15.74
CA THR A 113 -18.34 20.76 -17.17
C THR A 113 -19.49 21.71 -17.47
N GLN A 114 -19.49 22.22 -18.67
CA GLN A 114 -20.53 23.13 -19.14
C GLN A 114 -21.68 22.35 -19.77
N TYR A 115 -22.88 22.55 -19.25
CA TYR A 115 -24.11 22.05 -19.82
C TYR A 115 -24.84 23.19 -20.57
N ILE A 116 -25.35 22.84 -21.71
CA ILE A 116 -26.21 23.74 -22.52
C ILE A 116 -27.64 23.34 -22.25
N GLN A 117 -28.45 24.34 -21.94
CA GLN A 117 -29.89 24.19 -21.72
C GLN A 117 -30.65 25.06 -22.72
N LEU A 118 -31.82 24.59 -23.11
CA LEU A 118 -32.73 25.43 -23.89
C LEU A 118 -33.36 26.47 -22.96
N SER A 119 -33.39 27.73 -23.39
CA SER A 119 -34.05 28.80 -22.64
C SER A 119 -35.53 28.45 -22.38
N PRO A 120 -36.09 28.78 -21.20
CA PRO A 120 -37.50 28.52 -20.89
C PRO A 120 -38.48 29.02 -21.91
N ALA A 121 -38.14 30.09 -22.65
CA ALA A 121 -38.97 30.64 -23.74
C ALA A 121 -39.20 29.67 -24.92
N TYR A 122 -38.31 28.65 -25.07
CA TYR A 122 -38.36 27.71 -26.21
C TYR A 122 -38.66 26.28 -25.78
N LEU A 123 -39.20 26.04 -24.58
CA LEU A 123 -39.56 24.69 -24.11
C LEU A 123 -40.81 24.13 -24.79
N ALA A 124 -41.76 25.01 -25.22
CA ALA A 124 -42.95 24.60 -25.94
C ALA A 124 -42.63 24.22 -27.39
N LYS A 125 -43.28 23.16 -27.91
CA LYS A 125 -43.01 22.68 -29.28
C LYS A 125 -43.26 23.74 -30.35
N GLU A 126 -44.29 24.53 -30.19
CA GLU A 126 -44.65 25.63 -31.10
C GLU A 126 -43.54 26.69 -31.15
N ALA A 127 -42.95 27.03 -29.99
CA ALA A 127 -41.85 27.97 -29.91
C ALA A 127 -40.53 27.38 -30.52
N GLN A 128 -40.31 26.07 -30.45
CA GLN A 128 -39.20 25.42 -31.12
C GLN A 128 -39.33 25.44 -32.64
N GLU A 129 -40.55 25.20 -33.18
CA GLU A 129 -40.82 25.26 -34.61
C GLU A 129 -40.64 26.68 -35.12
N GLN A 130 -41.12 27.70 -34.41
CA GLN A 130 -40.93 29.11 -34.74
C GLN A 130 -39.43 29.46 -34.75
N LEU A 131 -38.67 29.08 -33.70
CA LEU A 131 -37.22 29.29 -33.61
C LEU A 131 -36.48 28.69 -34.81
N LEU A 132 -36.79 27.45 -35.16
CA LEU A 132 -36.19 26.81 -36.34
C LEU A 132 -36.56 27.52 -37.63
N GLY A 133 -37.78 28.09 -37.72
CA GLY A 133 -38.22 28.94 -38.82
C GLY A 133 -37.39 30.22 -38.95
N GLU A 134 -37.11 30.90 -37.85
CA GLU A 134 -36.30 32.12 -37.79
C GLU A 134 -34.83 31.86 -38.15
N LEU A 135 -34.31 30.68 -37.80
CA LEU A 135 -32.90 30.28 -38.05
C LEU A 135 -32.64 29.72 -39.47
N LYS A 136 -33.65 29.55 -40.33
CA LYS A 136 -33.54 29.00 -41.70
C LYS A 136 -32.42 29.64 -42.54
N ARG A 137 -32.16 30.95 -42.35
CA ARG A 137 -31.08 31.68 -43.06
C ARG A 137 -29.69 31.42 -42.46
N ALA A 138 -29.61 30.95 -41.22
CA ALA A 138 -28.39 30.67 -40.49
C ALA A 138 -28.17 29.15 -40.33
N LYS A 139 -27.97 28.44 -41.45
CA LYS A 139 -27.96 26.95 -41.51
C LYS A 139 -27.17 26.24 -40.42
N LYS A 140 -26.00 26.77 -40.01
CA LYS A 140 -25.19 26.16 -38.95
C LYS A 140 -25.80 26.36 -37.56
N GLN A 141 -26.51 27.48 -37.32
CA GLN A 141 -27.22 27.71 -36.05
C GLN A 141 -28.48 26.85 -36.00
N GLU A 142 -29.23 26.75 -37.09
CA GLU A 142 -30.37 25.85 -37.20
C GLU A 142 -29.98 24.40 -36.97
N GLN A 143 -28.87 23.93 -37.57
CA GLN A 143 -28.36 22.59 -37.41
C GLN A 143 -28.01 22.31 -35.94
N LEU A 144 -27.31 23.22 -35.27
CA LEU A 144 -26.94 23.07 -33.87
C LEU A 144 -28.16 22.95 -32.95
N VAL A 145 -29.23 23.76 -33.22
CA VAL A 145 -30.49 23.66 -32.44
C VAL A 145 -31.19 22.33 -32.72
N ARG A 146 -31.21 21.82 -33.94
CA ARG A 146 -31.78 20.51 -34.29
C ARG A 146 -31.01 19.36 -33.61
N ASP A 147 -29.71 19.41 -33.66
CA ASP A 147 -28.85 18.40 -33.00
C ASP A 147 -29.01 18.45 -31.48
N PHE A 148 -29.13 19.65 -30.90
CA PHE A 148 -29.46 19.81 -29.49
C PHE A 148 -30.81 19.15 -29.15
N LEU A 149 -31.89 19.46 -29.89
CA LEU A 149 -33.22 18.89 -29.62
C LEU A 149 -33.27 17.36 -29.76
N ARG A 150 -32.40 16.80 -30.58
CA ARG A 150 -32.28 15.35 -30.78
C ARG A 150 -31.48 14.68 -29.65
N LEU A 151 -30.43 15.34 -29.16
CA LEU A 151 -29.49 14.78 -28.14
C LEU A 151 -29.96 15.08 -26.73
N ALA A 152 -30.63 16.20 -26.51
CA ALA A 152 -30.94 16.70 -25.19
C ALA A 152 -31.93 15.80 -24.45
N GLN A 153 -31.47 15.24 -23.33
CA GLN A 153 -32.35 14.63 -22.35
C GLN A 153 -32.87 15.73 -21.41
N HIS A 154 -34.19 15.84 -21.26
CA HIS A 154 -34.82 16.90 -20.45
C HIS A 154 -34.35 18.32 -20.80
N TYR A 155 -34.14 18.57 -22.11
CA TYR A 155 -33.66 19.85 -22.67
C TYR A 155 -32.28 20.31 -22.17
N GLN A 156 -31.39 19.36 -21.89
CA GLN A 156 -30.02 19.62 -21.45
C GLN A 156 -29.03 18.69 -22.16
N VAL A 157 -27.84 19.20 -22.50
CA VAL A 157 -26.79 18.41 -23.12
C VAL A 157 -25.41 18.96 -22.70
N GLU A 158 -24.42 18.10 -22.55
CA GLU A 158 -23.04 18.53 -22.31
C GLU A 158 -22.51 19.31 -23.52
N ARG A 159 -21.91 20.46 -23.28
CA ARG A 159 -21.38 21.36 -24.34
C ARG A 159 -20.44 20.64 -25.30
N ARG A 160 -19.54 19.80 -24.76
CA ARG A 160 -18.57 19.05 -25.57
C ARG A 160 -19.26 18.05 -26.49
N ALA A 161 -20.17 17.26 -25.94
CA ALA A 161 -20.94 16.28 -26.71
C ALA A 161 -21.79 16.95 -27.83
N LEU A 162 -22.40 18.09 -27.53
CA LEU A 162 -23.16 18.88 -28.52
C LEU A 162 -22.28 19.36 -29.68
N LEU A 163 -21.09 19.92 -29.37
CA LEU A 163 -20.17 20.45 -30.37
C LEU A 163 -19.55 19.37 -31.24
N GLU A 164 -19.16 18.23 -30.62
CA GLU A 164 -18.60 17.06 -31.33
C GLU A 164 -19.63 16.46 -32.29
N GLN A 165 -20.89 16.28 -31.86
CA GLN A 165 -21.95 15.73 -32.69
C GLN A 165 -22.37 16.66 -33.83
N ALA A 166 -22.50 17.94 -33.54
CA ALA A 166 -22.92 18.90 -34.51
C ALA A 166 -21.82 19.33 -35.52
N GLY A 167 -20.56 18.99 -35.21
CA GLY A 167 -19.40 19.32 -36.05
C GLY A 167 -19.20 20.82 -36.26
N VAL A 168 -19.64 21.67 -35.31
CA VAL A 168 -19.60 23.14 -35.42
C VAL A 168 -18.64 23.74 -34.39
N SER A 169 -18.14 24.94 -34.70
CA SER A 169 -17.27 25.67 -33.79
C SER A 169 -18.00 26.24 -32.58
N GLY A 170 -17.31 26.34 -31.42
CA GLY A 170 -17.88 26.95 -30.22
C GLY A 170 -18.36 28.42 -30.40
N ALA A 171 -17.89 29.14 -31.43
CA ALA A 171 -18.33 30.48 -31.72
C ALA A 171 -19.83 30.54 -32.16
N ILE A 172 -20.31 29.51 -32.86
CA ILE A 172 -21.71 29.39 -33.24
C ILE A 172 -22.61 29.18 -32.04
N LEU A 173 -22.18 28.30 -31.12
CA LEU A 173 -22.86 28.07 -29.85
C LEU A 173 -22.93 29.37 -29.03
N ARG A 174 -21.80 30.08 -28.91
CA ARG A 174 -21.74 31.35 -28.19
C ARG A 174 -22.72 32.38 -28.74
N THR A 175 -22.86 32.47 -30.09
CA THR A 175 -23.84 33.34 -30.71
C THR A 175 -25.29 33.00 -30.33
N LEU A 176 -25.60 31.70 -30.13
CA LEU A 176 -26.94 31.26 -29.69
C LEU A 176 -27.16 31.52 -28.19
N ILE A 177 -26.12 31.46 -27.40
CA ILE A 177 -26.15 31.86 -25.98
C ILE A 177 -26.36 33.38 -25.88
N ASP A 178 -25.61 34.17 -26.62
CA ASP A 178 -25.74 35.64 -26.66
C ASP A 178 -27.13 36.10 -27.14
N LYS A 179 -27.79 35.30 -27.97
CA LYS A 179 -29.19 35.52 -28.39
C LYS A 179 -30.23 35.07 -27.36
N GLY A 180 -29.81 34.49 -26.23
CA GLY A 180 -30.72 34.00 -25.21
C GLY A 180 -31.50 32.73 -25.61
N ILE A 181 -31.08 32.01 -26.66
CA ILE A 181 -31.70 30.76 -27.11
C ILE A 181 -31.21 29.60 -26.22
N PHE A 182 -29.92 29.57 -25.95
CA PHE A 182 -29.32 28.63 -25.01
C PHE A 182 -28.84 29.34 -23.74
N LEU A 183 -28.89 28.61 -22.64
CA LEU A 183 -28.27 28.96 -21.35
C LEU A 183 -27.13 28.02 -21.11
N GLU A 184 -26.03 28.55 -20.62
CA GLU A 184 -24.85 27.74 -20.20
C GLU A 184 -24.83 27.65 -18.69
N GLU A 185 -24.78 26.44 -18.18
CA GLU A 185 -24.70 26.13 -16.75
C GLU A 185 -23.45 25.32 -16.46
N GLU A 186 -22.67 25.78 -15.52
CA GLU A 186 -21.49 25.03 -15.04
C GLU A 186 -21.91 24.06 -13.94
N ARG A 187 -21.61 22.77 -14.14
CA ARG A 187 -21.93 21.72 -13.17
C ARG A 187 -20.70 20.96 -12.75
N PRO A 188 -20.61 20.63 -11.46
CA PRO A 188 -19.56 19.75 -10.99
C PRO A 188 -19.70 18.36 -11.61
N ILE A 189 -18.57 17.81 -12.03
CA ILE A 189 -18.44 16.41 -12.47
C ILE A 189 -17.41 15.69 -11.62
N SER A 190 -17.61 14.41 -11.44
CA SER A 190 -16.59 13.57 -10.79
C SER A 190 -15.49 13.20 -11.78
N ARG A 191 -14.24 13.30 -11.34
CA ARG A 191 -13.07 12.77 -12.05
C ARG A 191 -12.99 11.24 -11.95
N LEU A 192 -13.75 10.66 -11.03
CA LEU A 192 -13.76 9.24 -10.77
C LEU A 192 -14.53 8.50 -11.85
N ARG A 193 -13.99 7.37 -12.28
CA ARG A 193 -14.64 6.52 -13.27
C ARG A 193 -15.96 5.98 -12.73
N GLN A 194 -17.05 6.29 -13.41
CA GLN A 194 -18.36 5.75 -13.09
C GLN A 194 -18.50 4.31 -13.61
N TYR A 195 -19.19 3.47 -12.87
CA TYR A 195 -19.55 2.14 -13.31
C TYR A 195 -20.89 2.18 -14.03
N ASN A 196 -20.87 1.87 -15.32
CA ASN A 196 -22.09 1.88 -16.16
C ASN A 196 -22.60 0.46 -16.47
N GLY A 197 -22.06 -0.57 -15.81
CA GLY A 197 -22.45 -1.97 -16.00
C GLY A 197 -23.63 -2.37 -15.10
N GLU A 198 -24.30 -3.45 -15.47
CA GLU A 198 -25.28 -4.10 -14.58
C GLU A 198 -24.55 -4.86 -13.46
N THR A 199 -25.10 -4.79 -12.25
CA THR A 199 -24.55 -5.54 -11.11
C THR A 199 -24.98 -7.00 -11.18
N GLN A 200 -24.07 -7.89 -10.82
CA GLN A 200 -24.28 -9.33 -10.76
C GLN A 200 -24.50 -9.77 -9.31
N LYS A 201 -25.25 -10.85 -9.11
CA LYS A 201 -25.32 -11.48 -7.81
C LYS A 201 -24.00 -12.15 -7.44
N PRO A 202 -23.63 -12.21 -6.13
CA PRO A 202 -22.52 -13.02 -5.67
C PRO A 202 -22.65 -14.47 -6.15
N HIS A 203 -21.52 -15.13 -6.34
CA HIS A 203 -21.55 -16.55 -6.68
C HIS A 203 -22.09 -17.38 -5.53
N ALA A 204 -22.73 -18.51 -5.83
CA ALA A 204 -23.19 -19.43 -4.81
C ALA A 204 -21.99 -19.98 -4.01
N LEU A 205 -22.12 -20.03 -2.71
CA LEU A 205 -21.12 -20.58 -1.81
C LEU A 205 -21.09 -22.12 -1.89
N ASP A 206 -19.92 -22.68 -1.79
CA ASP A 206 -19.76 -24.10 -1.53
C ASP A 206 -19.97 -24.44 -0.04
N SER A 207 -19.89 -25.72 0.30
CA SER A 207 -20.12 -26.19 1.68
C SER A 207 -19.07 -25.64 2.67
N GLN A 208 -17.79 -25.55 2.25
CA GLN A 208 -16.70 -25.05 3.07
C GLN A 208 -16.85 -23.52 3.30
N GLN A 209 -17.18 -22.78 2.28
CA GLN A 209 -17.41 -21.33 2.37
C GLN A 209 -18.62 -21.00 3.24
N SER A 210 -19.73 -21.77 3.08
CA SER A 210 -20.94 -21.61 3.89
C SER A 210 -20.66 -21.89 5.37
N ARG A 211 -19.88 -22.95 5.67
CA ARG A 211 -19.43 -23.26 7.03
C ARG A 211 -18.57 -22.12 7.58
N ALA A 212 -17.58 -21.65 6.81
CA ALA A 212 -16.70 -20.57 7.24
C ALA A 212 -17.47 -19.29 7.61
N ILE A 213 -18.47 -18.90 6.82
CA ILE A 213 -19.34 -17.75 7.15
C ILE A 213 -20.10 -17.97 8.45
N ALA A 214 -20.65 -19.17 8.66
CA ALA A 214 -21.37 -19.49 9.90
C ALA A 214 -20.44 -19.40 11.12
N GLU A 215 -19.24 -19.98 11.05
CA GLU A 215 -18.22 -19.93 12.10
C GLU A 215 -17.72 -18.50 12.37
N ILE A 216 -17.56 -17.67 11.32
CA ILE A 216 -17.21 -16.25 11.46
C ILE A 216 -18.31 -15.50 12.21
N ARG A 217 -19.58 -15.69 11.86
CA ARG A 217 -20.72 -15.05 12.55
C ARG A 217 -20.82 -15.48 14.02
N GLU A 218 -20.62 -16.75 14.31
CA GLU A 218 -20.57 -17.27 15.68
C GLU A 218 -19.41 -16.62 16.45
N SER A 219 -18.22 -16.61 15.88
CA SER A 219 -17.05 -15.94 16.49
C SER A 219 -17.31 -14.47 16.80
N TRP A 220 -18.03 -13.76 15.93
CA TRP A 220 -18.35 -12.34 16.12
C TRP A 220 -19.38 -12.05 17.23
N GLN A 221 -20.03 -13.04 17.78
CA GLN A 221 -20.89 -12.86 18.96
C GLN A 221 -20.03 -12.53 20.20
N GLU A 222 -18.87 -13.16 20.34
CA GLU A 222 -18.00 -13.00 21.51
C GLU A 222 -16.74 -12.14 21.21
N LYS A 223 -16.26 -12.16 19.98
CA LYS A 223 -14.98 -11.56 19.57
C LYS A 223 -15.18 -10.49 18.49
N ASN A 224 -14.33 -9.48 18.50
CA ASN A 224 -14.38 -8.43 17.48
C ASN A 224 -13.45 -8.70 16.30
N VAL A 225 -12.45 -9.58 16.46
CA VAL A 225 -11.47 -9.93 15.45
C VAL A 225 -11.49 -11.43 15.21
N THR A 226 -11.61 -11.83 13.95
CA THR A 226 -11.54 -13.23 13.53
C THR A 226 -10.45 -13.39 12.47
N LEU A 227 -9.61 -14.40 12.64
CA LEU A 227 -8.60 -14.82 11.65
C LEU A 227 -9.24 -15.91 10.77
N LEU A 228 -9.35 -15.64 9.47
CA LEU A 228 -9.70 -16.61 8.45
C LEU A 228 -8.43 -17.18 7.82
N HIS A 229 -8.01 -18.33 8.30
CA HIS A 229 -6.88 -19.09 7.77
C HIS A 229 -7.35 -20.02 6.65
N GLY A 230 -7.17 -19.63 5.42
CA GLY A 230 -7.62 -20.45 4.29
C GLY A 230 -6.53 -20.63 3.26
N VAL A 231 -6.28 -21.87 2.83
CA VAL A 231 -5.27 -22.18 1.82
C VAL A 231 -5.43 -21.33 0.56
N THR A 232 -4.37 -21.20 -0.21
CA THR A 232 -4.43 -20.47 -1.50
C THR A 232 -5.50 -21.07 -2.40
N SER A 233 -6.32 -20.20 -3.02
CA SER A 233 -7.47 -20.62 -3.86
C SER A 233 -8.59 -21.36 -3.12
N SER A 234 -8.74 -21.19 -1.81
CA SER A 234 -9.91 -21.70 -1.05
C SER A 234 -11.21 -20.91 -1.29
N GLY A 235 -11.14 -19.79 -2.00
CA GLY A 235 -12.30 -18.93 -2.27
C GLY A 235 -12.62 -17.92 -1.19
N LYS A 236 -11.64 -17.49 -0.38
CA LYS A 236 -11.81 -16.44 0.65
C LYS A 236 -12.52 -15.18 0.14
N THR A 237 -12.21 -14.76 -1.07
CA THR A 237 -12.82 -13.56 -1.68
C THR A 237 -14.35 -13.68 -1.77
N GLU A 238 -14.88 -14.87 -2.02
CA GLU A 238 -16.34 -15.08 -2.05
C GLU A 238 -16.96 -14.95 -0.68
N VAL A 239 -16.28 -15.49 0.36
CA VAL A 239 -16.67 -15.30 1.77
C VAL A 239 -16.71 -13.80 2.10
N TYR A 240 -15.70 -13.04 1.67
CA TYR A 240 -15.68 -11.58 1.89
C TYR A 240 -16.84 -10.87 1.20
N ILE A 241 -17.15 -11.20 -0.06
CA ILE A 241 -18.23 -10.59 -0.83
C ILE A 241 -19.57 -10.79 -0.11
N HIS A 242 -19.86 -11.99 0.38
CA HIS A 242 -21.11 -12.28 1.09
C HIS A 242 -21.20 -11.53 2.43
N LEU A 243 -20.11 -11.47 3.20
CA LEU A 243 -20.07 -10.72 4.46
C LEU A 243 -20.20 -9.21 4.24
N ILE A 244 -19.59 -8.69 3.16
CA ILE A 244 -19.75 -7.28 2.77
C ILE A 244 -21.22 -6.99 2.47
N GLU A 245 -21.88 -7.84 1.68
CA GLU A 245 -23.28 -7.61 1.30
C GLU A 245 -24.21 -7.58 2.53
N GLU A 246 -23.98 -8.46 3.51
CA GLU A 246 -24.73 -8.45 4.77
C GLU A 246 -24.58 -7.13 5.54
N VAL A 247 -23.38 -6.57 5.58
CA VAL A 247 -23.12 -5.30 6.28
C VAL A 247 -23.73 -4.12 5.51
N LEU A 248 -23.70 -4.16 4.18
CA LEU A 248 -24.37 -3.16 3.35
C LEU A 248 -25.89 -3.16 3.52
N GLN A 249 -26.51 -4.34 3.71
CA GLN A 249 -27.94 -4.45 3.99
C GLN A 249 -28.32 -3.80 5.33
N GLN A 250 -27.36 -3.69 6.27
CA GLN A 250 -27.53 -2.94 7.52
C GLN A 250 -27.33 -1.43 7.36
N GLY A 251 -27.07 -0.93 6.16
CA GLY A 251 -26.80 0.46 5.88
C GLY A 251 -25.40 0.94 6.26
N LYS A 252 -24.48 0.04 6.64
CA LYS A 252 -23.13 0.38 7.11
C LYS A 252 -22.09 0.36 6.01
N GLN A 253 -20.95 1.01 6.28
CA GLN A 253 -19.78 1.05 5.39
C GLN A 253 -18.83 -0.12 5.69
N VAL A 254 -18.06 -0.51 4.68
CA VAL A 254 -17.05 -1.57 4.76
C VAL A 254 -15.70 -1.03 4.27
N LEU A 255 -14.65 -1.28 5.03
CA LEU A 255 -13.27 -1.07 4.60
C LEU A 255 -12.63 -2.42 4.26
N TYR A 256 -12.23 -2.57 3.00
CA TYR A 256 -11.53 -3.75 2.53
C TYR A 256 -10.08 -3.37 2.19
N LEU A 257 -9.16 -3.72 3.10
CA LEU A 257 -7.73 -3.47 2.95
C LEU A 257 -7.06 -4.61 2.19
N VAL A 258 -6.28 -4.25 1.18
CA VAL A 258 -5.43 -5.16 0.42
C VAL A 258 -4.02 -4.59 0.31
N PRO A 259 -2.97 -5.42 0.18
CA PRO A 259 -1.64 -4.93 -0.18
C PRO A 259 -1.69 -4.16 -1.51
N GLU A 260 -0.93 -3.07 -1.62
CA GLU A 260 -0.97 -2.20 -2.82
C GLU A 260 -0.72 -2.96 -4.14
N ILE A 261 0.13 -3.98 -4.11
CA ILE A 261 0.42 -4.85 -5.27
C ILE A 261 -0.77 -5.78 -5.59
N ALA A 262 -1.61 -6.10 -4.61
CA ALA A 262 -2.78 -6.96 -4.79
C ALA A 262 -4.03 -6.21 -5.29
N LEU A 263 -3.98 -4.87 -5.35
CA LEU A 263 -5.00 -4.03 -6.02
C LEU A 263 -4.91 -4.22 -7.54
N THR A 264 -5.26 -5.42 -8.00
CA THR A 264 -5.27 -5.77 -9.41
C THR A 264 -6.59 -5.40 -10.05
N THR A 265 -6.56 -5.19 -11.37
CA THR A 265 -7.77 -4.98 -12.16
C THR A 265 -8.76 -6.13 -11.96
N GLN A 266 -8.28 -7.37 -11.90
CA GLN A 266 -9.11 -8.57 -11.71
C GLN A 266 -9.93 -8.54 -10.40
N LEU A 267 -9.31 -8.15 -9.27
CA LEU A 267 -10.03 -8.02 -7.99
C LEU A 267 -11.02 -6.86 -8.04
N THR A 268 -10.59 -5.73 -8.58
CA THR A 268 -11.42 -4.54 -8.72
C THR A 268 -12.65 -4.83 -9.59
N ASP A 269 -12.46 -5.42 -10.78
CA ASP A 269 -13.54 -5.73 -11.71
C ASP A 269 -14.53 -6.72 -11.11
N ARG A 270 -14.03 -7.73 -10.36
CA ARG A 270 -14.89 -8.70 -9.67
C ARG A 270 -15.77 -8.04 -8.61
N LEU A 271 -15.19 -7.16 -7.78
CA LEU A 271 -15.95 -6.44 -6.75
C LEU A 271 -16.89 -5.41 -7.38
N GLN A 272 -16.44 -4.74 -8.44
CA GLN A 272 -17.24 -3.78 -9.20
C GLN A 272 -18.46 -4.44 -9.83
N ALA A 273 -18.31 -5.65 -10.37
CA ALA A 273 -19.42 -6.41 -10.94
C ALA A 273 -20.52 -6.72 -9.91
N VAL A 274 -20.17 -6.86 -8.61
CA VAL A 274 -21.13 -7.14 -7.54
C VAL A 274 -21.68 -5.84 -6.91
N PHE A 275 -20.79 -4.91 -6.56
CA PHE A 275 -21.17 -3.73 -5.76
C PHE A 275 -21.48 -2.49 -6.60
N GLY A 276 -21.11 -2.49 -7.88
CA GLY A 276 -21.40 -1.39 -8.80
C GLY A 276 -20.82 -0.06 -8.32
N GLU A 277 -21.65 0.96 -8.31
CA GLU A 277 -21.26 2.32 -7.87
C GLU A 277 -20.99 2.44 -6.36
N ARG A 278 -21.45 1.48 -5.55
CA ARG A 278 -21.19 1.45 -4.10
C ARG A 278 -19.73 1.14 -3.76
N LEU A 279 -18.94 0.61 -4.73
CA LEU A 279 -17.52 0.35 -4.59
C LEU A 279 -16.70 1.57 -4.96
N VAL A 280 -15.83 1.99 -4.07
CA VAL A 280 -14.80 3.00 -4.32
C VAL A 280 -13.43 2.38 -4.08
N VAL A 281 -12.52 2.60 -5.03
CA VAL A 281 -11.13 2.15 -4.92
C VAL A 281 -10.26 3.32 -4.46
N TYR A 282 -9.34 3.09 -3.51
CA TYR A 282 -8.45 4.13 -2.99
C TYR A 282 -6.99 3.64 -2.93
N HIS A 283 -6.11 4.27 -3.71
CA HIS A 283 -4.68 3.93 -3.76
C HIS A 283 -3.79 5.14 -4.11
N SER A 284 -2.50 4.97 -3.95
CA SER A 284 -1.48 6.01 -4.15
C SER A 284 -1.33 6.54 -5.59
N LYS A 285 -1.84 5.81 -6.60
CA LYS A 285 -1.76 6.20 -8.02
C LYS A 285 -2.81 7.24 -8.44
N PHE A 286 -3.83 7.47 -7.62
CA PHE A 286 -4.79 8.55 -7.86
C PHE A 286 -4.14 9.92 -7.69
N SER A 287 -4.55 10.87 -8.51
CA SER A 287 -4.19 12.28 -8.33
C SER A 287 -4.71 12.81 -6.99
N ASN A 288 -4.13 13.88 -6.49
CA ASN A 288 -4.60 14.46 -5.25
C ASN A 288 -6.07 14.91 -5.32
N ALA A 289 -6.50 15.47 -6.46
CA ALA A 289 -7.88 15.88 -6.67
C ALA A 289 -8.86 14.69 -6.63
N GLU A 290 -8.53 13.55 -7.27
CA GLU A 290 -9.34 12.33 -7.17
C GLU A 290 -9.41 11.81 -5.72
N ARG A 291 -8.30 11.90 -4.97
CA ARG A 291 -8.27 11.50 -3.55
C ARG A 291 -9.15 12.40 -2.68
N VAL A 292 -9.26 13.69 -3.00
CA VAL A 292 -10.18 14.62 -2.32
C VAL A 292 -11.64 14.26 -2.65
N GLU A 293 -11.96 13.95 -3.90
CA GLU A 293 -13.31 13.51 -4.26
C GLU A 293 -13.71 12.24 -3.51
N ILE A 294 -12.82 11.24 -3.46
CA ILE A 294 -13.06 10.00 -2.69
C ILE A 294 -13.26 10.31 -1.19
N TYR A 295 -12.46 11.23 -0.65
CA TYR A 295 -12.58 11.65 0.75
C TYR A 295 -13.98 12.18 1.05
N HIS A 296 -14.53 13.05 0.20
CA HIS A 296 -15.88 13.59 0.35
C HIS A 296 -16.97 12.53 0.12
N GLU A 297 -16.79 11.62 -0.86
CA GLU A 297 -17.73 10.51 -1.10
C GLU A 297 -17.85 9.58 0.12
N VAL A 298 -16.71 9.24 0.74
CA VAL A 298 -16.69 8.36 1.93
C VAL A 298 -17.31 9.04 3.14
N LYS A 299 -17.12 10.36 3.28
CA LYS A 299 -17.73 11.16 4.33
C LYS A 299 -19.26 11.25 4.18
N GLY A 300 -19.77 11.14 2.95
CA GLY A 300 -21.20 11.24 2.64
C GLY A 300 -21.67 12.70 2.57
N ASP A 301 -20.85 13.59 2.03
CA ASP A 301 -21.21 15.00 1.85
C ASP A 301 -22.34 15.15 0.82
N GLU A 302 -23.40 15.92 1.16
CA GLU A 302 -24.61 16.09 0.33
C GLU A 302 -24.35 16.62 -1.07
N ALA A 303 -23.23 17.32 -1.27
CA ALA A 303 -22.80 17.81 -2.59
C ALA A 303 -22.41 16.69 -3.55
N MET A 304 -22.09 15.49 -3.03
CA MET A 304 -21.73 14.33 -3.82
C MET A 304 -22.96 13.45 -4.08
N ARG A 305 -23.26 13.18 -5.36
CA ARG A 305 -24.42 12.36 -5.78
C ARG A 305 -24.26 10.87 -5.46
N ARG A 306 -23.05 10.46 -5.06
CA ARG A 306 -22.69 9.06 -4.85
C ARG A 306 -22.32 8.83 -3.39
N GLU A 307 -22.82 7.75 -2.82
CA GLU A 307 -22.50 7.33 -1.47
C GLU A 307 -21.59 6.09 -1.51
N ALA A 308 -20.32 6.27 -1.14
CA ALA A 308 -19.37 5.16 -1.05
C ALA A 308 -19.70 4.27 0.15
N ARG A 309 -20.02 3.01 -0.11
CA ARG A 309 -20.35 2.02 0.93
C ARG A 309 -19.26 0.98 1.13
N VAL A 310 -18.56 0.58 0.08
CA VAL A 310 -17.44 -0.36 0.11
C VAL A 310 -16.19 0.36 -0.35
N ILE A 311 -15.20 0.46 0.50
CA ILE A 311 -13.94 1.11 0.22
C ILE A 311 -12.85 0.02 0.11
N LEU A 312 -12.42 -0.24 -1.13
CA LEU A 312 -11.28 -1.10 -1.41
C LEU A 312 -10.02 -0.25 -1.45
N GLY A 313 -9.09 -0.51 -0.56
CA GLY A 313 -7.90 0.34 -0.52
C GLY A 313 -6.65 -0.31 0.03
N ALA A 314 -5.52 0.36 -0.22
CA ALA A 314 -4.25 0.04 0.39
C ALA A 314 -4.16 0.61 1.81
N ARG A 315 -3.00 0.45 2.43
CA ARG A 315 -2.68 0.91 3.80
C ARG A 315 -3.26 2.27 4.19
N SER A 316 -3.19 3.27 3.30
CA SER A 316 -3.63 4.64 3.60
C SER A 316 -5.15 4.82 3.67
N ALA A 317 -5.94 3.84 3.22
CA ALA A 317 -7.39 3.94 3.26
C ALA A 317 -7.97 3.98 4.68
N ILE A 318 -7.20 3.61 5.70
CA ILE A 318 -7.61 3.75 7.11
C ILE A 318 -7.85 5.21 7.54
N PHE A 319 -7.31 6.18 6.80
CA PHE A 319 -7.45 7.61 7.13
C PHE A 319 -8.72 8.25 6.56
N LEU A 320 -9.49 7.52 5.76
CA LEU A 320 -10.72 8.05 5.18
C LEU A 320 -11.79 8.33 6.25
N PRO A 321 -12.67 9.32 6.03
CA PRO A 321 -13.63 9.79 7.01
C PRO A 321 -14.92 8.94 7.02
N PHE A 322 -14.83 7.70 7.49
CA PHE A 322 -16.00 6.84 7.62
C PHE A 322 -17.05 7.44 8.56
N SER A 323 -18.31 7.34 8.19
CA SER A 323 -19.46 7.77 9.02
C SER A 323 -19.97 6.64 9.89
N ASP A 324 -20.25 5.46 9.34
CA ASP A 324 -20.76 4.28 10.04
C ASP A 324 -20.11 2.99 9.53
N LEU A 325 -18.92 2.70 10.04
CA LEU A 325 -18.13 1.54 9.65
C LEU A 325 -18.62 0.29 10.39
N GLY A 326 -19.02 -0.76 9.64
CA GLY A 326 -19.53 -2.01 10.20
C GLY A 326 -18.57 -3.18 10.11
N LEU A 327 -17.68 -3.19 9.10
CA LEU A 327 -16.74 -4.28 8.86
C LEU A 327 -15.42 -3.76 8.31
N ILE A 328 -14.33 -4.31 8.81
CA ILE A 328 -13.00 -4.14 8.21
C ILE A 328 -12.46 -5.52 7.81
N ILE A 329 -12.13 -5.68 6.55
CA ILE A 329 -11.43 -6.85 6.03
C ILE A 329 -9.98 -6.46 5.78
N VAL A 330 -9.05 -7.27 6.27
CA VAL A 330 -7.61 -7.14 6.00
C VAL A 330 -7.15 -8.39 5.31
N ASP A 331 -7.08 -8.35 3.99
CA ASP A 331 -6.65 -9.50 3.19
C ASP A 331 -5.12 -9.58 3.14
N GLU A 332 -4.57 -10.79 3.07
CA GLU A 332 -3.14 -11.04 3.21
C GLU A 332 -2.54 -10.30 4.42
N GLU A 333 -3.16 -10.49 5.60
CA GLU A 333 -2.89 -9.73 6.83
C GLU A 333 -1.41 -9.74 7.28
N HIS A 334 -0.68 -10.77 6.85
CA HIS A 334 0.73 -10.99 7.13
C HIS A 334 1.68 -10.06 6.35
N GLU A 335 1.15 -9.34 5.33
CA GLU A 335 1.97 -8.58 4.40
C GLU A 335 2.75 -7.43 5.07
N PRO A 336 4.10 -7.39 4.90
CA PRO A 336 4.91 -6.32 5.47
C PRO A 336 4.58 -4.93 4.95
N SER A 337 3.94 -4.82 3.77
CA SER A 337 3.55 -3.53 3.17
C SER A 337 2.48 -2.78 3.96
N TYR A 338 1.78 -3.43 4.89
CA TYR A 338 0.89 -2.77 5.83
C TYR A 338 1.63 -1.92 6.88
N LYS A 339 2.93 -2.14 7.09
CA LYS A 339 3.77 -1.27 7.91
C LYS A 339 4.33 -0.12 7.09
N GLN A 340 4.09 1.13 7.52
CA GLN A 340 4.77 2.29 6.97
C GLN A 340 6.17 2.41 7.54
N GLN A 341 7.18 2.42 6.68
CA GLN A 341 8.57 2.53 7.08
C GLN A 341 9.00 4.00 7.26
N ASP A 342 8.70 4.82 6.24
CA ASP A 342 9.05 6.22 6.17
C ASP A 342 8.09 6.93 5.19
N PRO A 343 7.68 8.19 5.44
CA PRO A 343 7.91 8.98 6.65
C PRO A 343 7.08 8.52 7.87
N ALA A 344 7.26 9.18 9.01
CA ALA A 344 6.32 9.03 10.14
C ALA A 344 4.90 9.52 9.74
N PRO A 345 3.85 8.95 10.34
CA PRO A 345 3.80 7.89 11.37
C PRO A 345 4.22 6.51 10.82
N ARG A 346 5.05 5.80 11.56
CA ARG A 346 5.49 4.42 11.20
C ARG A 346 4.48 3.39 11.69
N TYR A 347 3.23 3.56 11.28
CA TYR A 347 2.11 2.74 11.71
C TYR A 347 2.00 1.41 10.94
N HIS A 348 1.31 0.45 11.54
CA HIS A 348 0.88 -0.78 10.89
C HIS A 348 -0.63 -0.73 10.66
N ALA A 349 -1.08 -0.78 9.40
CA ALA A 349 -2.49 -0.60 9.05
C ALA A 349 -3.41 -1.67 9.65
N ARG A 350 -2.98 -2.94 9.73
CA ARG A 350 -3.73 -4.02 10.40
C ARG A 350 -4.02 -3.64 11.86
N SER A 351 -3.00 -3.19 12.60
CA SER A 351 -3.17 -2.82 14.01
C SER A 351 -4.04 -1.58 14.17
N ALA A 352 -3.87 -0.59 13.29
CA ALA A 352 -4.71 0.61 13.26
C ALA A 352 -6.17 0.27 12.91
N ALA A 353 -6.40 -0.63 11.95
CA ALA A 353 -7.73 -1.11 11.56
C ALA A 353 -8.45 -1.80 12.73
N ILE A 354 -7.74 -2.63 13.51
CA ILE A 354 -8.32 -3.28 14.71
C ILE A 354 -8.73 -2.24 15.75
N MET A 355 -7.91 -1.23 16.00
CA MET A 355 -8.26 -0.14 16.94
C MET A 355 -9.41 0.71 16.41
N MET A 356 -9.39 1.04 15.12
CA MET A 356 -10.48 1.79 14.49
C MET A 356 -11.80 1.02 14.61
N ALA A 357 -11.82 -0.28 14.33
CA ALA A 357 -12.99 -1.11 14.47
C ALA A 357 -13.57 -1.10 15.90
N TYR A 358 -12.71 -1.12 16.90
CA TYR A 358 -13.13 -1.03 18.30
C TYR A 358 -13.94 0.26 18.57
N TRP A 359 -13.51 1.41 18.08
CA TRP A 359 -14.23 2.68 18.27
C TRP A 359 -15.49 2.81 17.44
N TYR A 360 -15.58 2.14 16.29
CA TYR A 360 -16.78 2.10 15.47
C TYR A 360 -17.78 1.02 15.92
N GLY A 361 -17.38 0.09 16.80
CA GLY A 361 -18.14 -1.12 17.07
C GLY A 361 -18.23 -2.06 15.87
N ALA A 362 -17.27 -1.95 14.95
CA ALA A 362 -17.18 -2.76 13.75
C ALA A 362 -16.51 -4.12 14.04
N LYS A 363 -16.73 -5.10 13.16
CA LYS A 363 -16.05 -6.38 13.18
C LYS A 363 -14.81 -6.35 12.28
N VAL A 364 -13.81 -7.19 12.58
CA VAL A 364 -12.58 -7.32 11.79
C VAL A 364 -12.42 -8.75 11.33
N LEU A 365 -12.17 -8.91 10.03
CA LEU A 365 -11.78 -10.19 9.44
C LEU A 365 -10.37 -10.08 8.90
N LEU A 366 -9.45 -10.86 9.46
CA LEU A 366 -8.07 -10.98 8.99
C LEU A 366 -8.00 -12.21 8.09
N GLY A 367 -7.75 -12.04 6.81
CA GLY A 367 -7.71 -13.15 5.86
C GLY A 367 -6.30 -13.42 5.36
N THR A 368 -5.93 -14.70 5.28
CA THR A 368 -4.62 -15.10 4.76
C THR A 368 -4.54 -16.61 4.52
N ALA A 369 -3.59 -17.03 3.69
CA ALA A 369 -3.21 -18.44 3.56
C ALA A 369 -2.07 -18.81 4.54
N THR A 370 -1.28 -17.84 4.92
CA THR A 370 -0.09 -17.99 5.77
C THR A 370 -0.10 -16.90 6.84
N PRO A 371 -0.81 -17.09 7.94
CA PRO A 371 -0.94 -16.09 8.99
C PRO A 371 0.41 -15.53 9.46
N SER A 372 0.40 -14.29 9.96
CA SER A 372 1.54 -13.84 10.76
C SER A 372 1.57 -14.60 12.10
N ILE A 373 2.76 -14.90 12.59
CA ILE A 373 2.94 -15.63 13.86
C ILE A 373 2.18 -14.93 14.99
N GLU A 374 2.17 -13.60 15.01
CA GLU A 374 1.46 -12.80 16.01
C GLU A 374 -0.06 -12.94 15.91
N SER A 375 -0.65 -12.94 14.69
CA SER A 375 -2.10 -13.12 14.51
C SER A 375 -2.53 -14.54 14.86
N TYR A 376 -1.76 -15.53 14.44
CA TYR A 376 -2.05 -16.94 14.75
C TYR A 376 -1.94 -17.21 16.25
N TYR A 377 -0.91 -16.67 16.93
CA TYR A 377 -0.79 -16.71 18.38
C TYR A 377 -2.01 -16.10 19.09
N ASN A 378 -2.46 -14.92 18.64
CA ASN A 378 -3.66 -14.28 19.20
C ASN A 378 -4.93 -15.11 18.98
N ALA A 379 -5.03 -15.84 17.88
CA ALA A 379 -6.13 -16.74 17.59
C ALA A 379 -6.11 -17.98 18.51
N LEU A 380 -4.95 -18.65 18.61
CA LEU A 380 -4.78 -19.83 19.47
C LEU A 380 -4.94 -19.53 20.97
N THR A 381 -4.56 -18.32 21.40
CA THR A 381 -4.75 -17.89 22.80
C THR A 381 -6.17 -17.36 23.10
N GLY A 382 -7.07 -17.42 22.13
CA GLY A 382 -8.47 -17.04 22.28
C GLY A 382 -8.76 -15.55 22.23
N LYS A 383 -7.76 -14.70 21.96
CA LYS A 383 -7.94 -13.27 21.78
C LYS A 383 -8.66 -12.93 20.46
N TYR A 384 -8.38 -13.70 19.39
CA TYR A 384 -9.11 -13.65 18.13
C TYR A 384 -9.94 -14.93 17.93
N GLY A 385 -10.94 -14.90 17.08
CA GLY A 385 -11.55 -16.09 16.53
C GLY A 385 -10.61 -16.75 15.51
N LEU A 386 -10.71 -18.05 15.35
CA LEU A 386 -10.02 -18.80 14.31
C LEU A 386 -11.03 -19.56 13.48
N VAL A 387 -11.02 -19.34 12.17
CA VAL A 387 -11.81 -20.08 11.20
C VAL A 387 -10.89 -20.60 10.12
N GLU A 388 -11.01 -21.87 9.75
CA GLU A 388 -10.10 -22.52 8.83
C GLU A 388 -10.79 -23.02 7.56
N MET A 389 -10.16 -22.78 6.42
CA MET A 389 -10.55 -23.29 5.11
C MET A 389 -9.39 -24.12 4.53
N LYS A 390 -9.40 -25.43 4.78
CA LYS A 390 -8.26 -26.34 4.51
C LYS A 390 -8.25 -26.90 3.08
N GLU A 391 -9.34 -26.74 2.32
CA GLU A 391 -9.46 -27.28 0.97
C GLU A 391 -9.44 -26.15 -0.07
N ARG A 392 -8.83 -26.43 -1.21
CA ARG A 392 -8.95 -25.54 -2.39
C ARG A 392 -10.36 -25.66 -2.99
N TYR A 393 -10.82 -24.56 -3.57
CA TYR A 393 -12.10 -24.50 -4.25
C TYR A 393 -12.23 -25.61 -5.30
N LYS A 394 -13.36 -26.32 -5.32
CA LYS A 394 -13.64 -27.50 -6.17
C LYS A 394 -12.68 -28.68 -5.99
N GLY A 395 -12.07 -28.84 -4.82
CA GLY A 395 -11.21 -29.99 -4.51
C GLY A 395 -9.89 -30.05 -5.30
N LEU A 396 -9.42 -28.92 -5.82
CA LEU A 396 -8.13 -28.84 -6.51
C LEU A 396 -6.99 -29.23 -5.56
N GLN A 397 -6.07 -30.07 -6.02
CA GLN A 397 -4.92 -30.51 -5.23
C GLN A 397 -3.91 -29.36 -5.03
N LEU A 398 -3.22 -29.36 -3.89
CA LEU A 398 -2.07 -28.49 -3.67
C LEU A 398 -0.93 -28.86 -4.64
N PRO A 399 -0.09 -27.91 -5.06
CA PRO A 399 1.01 -28.21 -5.98
C PRO A 399 2.05 -29.12 -5.32
N GLN A 400 2.67 -29.99 -6.11
CA GLN A 400 3.80 -30.76 -5.67
C GLN A 400 5.04 -29.89 -5.62
N ILE A 401 5.77 -29.92 -4.49
CA ILE A 401 7.00 -29.14 -4.31
C ILE A 401 8.21 -30.06 -4.40
N THR A 402 9.11 -29.76 -5.31
CA THR A 402 10.34 -30.51 -5.57
C THR A 402 11.57 -29.65 -5.29
N MET A 403 12.49 -30.16 -4.49
CA MET A 403 13.74 -29.46 -4.19
C MET A 403 14.85 -29.84 -5.16
N VAL A 404 15.54 -28.84 -5.70
CA VAL A 404 16.71 -29.02 -6.56
C VAL A 404 17.96 -28.59 -5.80
N ASP A 405 18.83 -29.57 -5.51
CA ASP A 405 20.09 -29.38 -4.78
C ASP A 405 21.15 -28.74 -5.70
N LEU A 406 21.32 -27.41 -5.58
CA LEU A 406 22.28 -26.66 -6.37
C LEU A 406 23.74 -27.10 -6.09
N GLN A 407 24.09 -27.47 -4.86
CA GLN A 407 25.44 -27.91 -4.53
C GLN A 407 25.80 -29.16 -5.35
N ARG A 408 24.88 -30.13 -5.41
CA ARG A 408 25.04 -31.36 -6.20
C ARG A 408 25.12 -31.05 -7.70
N GLN A 409 24.26 -30.16 -8.21
CA GLN A 409 24.24 -29.81 -9.63
C GLN A 409 25.54 -29.10 -10.06
N TYR A 410 26.06 -28.18 -9.26
CA TYR A 410 27.34 -27.54 -9.53
C TYR A 410 28.50 -28.53 -9.53
N HIS A 411 28.55 -29.47 -8.59
CA HIS A 411 29.59 -30.50 -8.53
C HIS A 411 29.58 -31.42 -9.75
N ARG A 412 28.39 -31.71 -10.28
CA ARG A 412 28.22 -32.54 -11.48
C ARG A 412 28.38 -31.78 -12.79
N LYS A 413 28.52 -30.44 -12.73
CA LYS A 413 28.51 -29.56 -13.90
C LYS A 413 27.20 -29.62 -14.71
N GLU A 414 26.09 -29.89 -14.04
CA GLU A 414 24.73 -30.02 -14.58
C GLU A 414 23.97 -28.68 -14.39
N MET A 415 24.62 -27.56 -14.81
CA MET A 415 24.07 -26.21 -14.72
C MET A 415 24.17 -25.48 -16.06
N TYR A 416 23.07 -24.85 -16.48
CA TYR A 416 23.01 -23.95 -17.62
C TYR A 416 22.84 -22.50 -17.09
N GLY A 417 23.96 -21.82 -16.87
CA GLY A 417 23.94 -20.52 -16.20
C GLY A 417 23.37 -20.63 -14.77
N HIS A 418 22.18 -20.08 -14.55
CA HIS A 418 21.50 -20.12 -13.26
C HIS A 418 20.45 -21.23 -13.13
N PHE A 419 20.30 -22.06 -14.15
CA PHE A 419 19.27 -23.11 -14.23
C PHE A 419 19.93 -24.49 -14.10
N ALA A 420 19.45 -25.28 -13.15
CA ALA A 420 19.85 -26.66 -13.00
C ALA A 420 19.23 -27.54 -14.10
N ASP A 421 19.96 -28.57 -14.55
CA ASP A 421 19.52 -29.50 -15.60
C ASP A 421 18.11 -30.05 -15.38
N PRO A 422 17.73 -30.56 -14.19
CA PRO A 422 16.37 -31.04 -13.93
C PRO A 422 15.29 -29.96 -14.14
N LEU A 423 15.61 -28.70 -13.85
CA LEU A 423 14.67 -27.60 -14.09
C LEU A 423 14.53 -27.26 -15.56
N VAL A 424 15.65 -27.28 -16.30
CA VAL A 424 15.64 -27.03 -17.76
C VAL A 424 14.83 -28.08 -18.48
N ASP A 425 15.01 -29.37 -18.12
CA ASP A 425 14.24 -30.46 -18.69
C ASP A 425 12.74 -30.35 -18.40
N ARG A 426 12.41 -29.99 -17.17
CA ARG A 426 11.01 -29.83 -16.79
C ARG A 426 10.34 -28.64 -17.49
N ILE A 427 11.03 -27.53 -17.67
CA ILE A 427 10.53 -26.41 -18.47
C ILE A 427 10.26 -26.88 -19.92
N ARG A 428 11.18 -27.63 -20.51
CA ARG A 428 11.04 -28.16 -21.87
C ARG A 428 9.80 -29.06 -22.02
N GLU A 429 9.55 -29.92 -21.04
CA GLU A 429 8.37 -30.81 -21.02
C GLU A 429 7.07 -30.01 -20.95
N GLU A 430 7.00 -28.98 -20.10
CA GLU A 430 5.78 -28.18 -19.93
C GLU A 430 5.50 -27.30 -21.17
N LEU A 431 6.53 -26.70 -21.75
CA LEU A 431 6.40 -25.96 -23.01
C LEU A 431 5.94 -26.86 -24.17
N ALA A 432 6.44 -28.10 -24.26
CA ALA A 432 6.01 -29.09 -25.26
C ALA A 432 4.52 -29.47 -25.12
N LYS A 433 3.95 -29.36 -23.91
CA LYS A 433 2.52 -29.55 -23.64
C LYS A 433 1.68 -28.32 -23.91
N GLY A 434 2.29 -27.20 -24.34
CA GLY A 434 1.62 -25.91 -24.52
C GLY A 434 1.25 -25.21 -23.18
N LYS A 435 1.88 -25.62 -22.08
CA LYS A 435 1.66 -25.02 -20.75
C LYS A 435 2.59 -23.83 -20.50
N GLN A 436 2.20 -23.00 -19.54
CA GLN A 436 2.95 -21.81 -19.16
C GLN A 436 3.79 -22.05 -17.91
N VAL A 437 4.92 -21.32 -17.83
CA VAL A 437 5.91 -21.42 -16.75
C VAL A 437 6.12 -20.07 -16.11
N ILE A 438 6.19 -20.03 -14.78
CA ILE A 438 6.61 -18.84 -14.01
C ILE A 438 7.98 -19.11 -13.40
N LEU A 439 8.93 -18.19 -13.64
CA LEU A 439 10.25 -18.19 -13.03
C LEU A 439 10.31 -17.06 -11.99
N PHE A 440 10.36 -17.45 -10.73
CA PHE A 440 10.41 -16.51 -9.63
C PHE A 440 11.85 -16.27 -9.18
N GLN A 441 12.23 -15.00 -9.12
CA GLN A 441 13.50 -14.55 -8.58
C GLN A 441 13.27 -13.50 -7.49
N ASN A 442 13.75 -13.76 -6.26
CA ASN A 442 13.72 -12.74 -5.22
C ASN A 442 14.80 -11.68 -5.47
N ARG A 443 14.40 -10.47 -5.88
CA ARG A 443 15.31 -9.38 -6.23
C ARG A 443 16.01 -8.73 -5.02
N ARG A 444 15.52 -8.94 -3.79
CA ARG A 444 16.10 -8.32 -2.60
C ARG A 444 17.44 -8.98 -2.25
N GLY A 445 18.53 -8.47 -2.82
CA GLY A 445 19.91 -8.88 -2.50
C GLY A 445 20.84 -9.07 -3.70
N TYR A 446 20.34 -9.22 -4.92
CA TYR A 446 21.14 -9.42 -6.13
C TYR A 446 20.87 -8.38 -7.23
N ALA A 447 21.08 -7.12 -6.89
CA ALA A 447 21.21 -6.11 -7.93
C ALA A 447 22.55 -6.36 -8.69
N PRO A 448 22.59 -6.29 -10.02
CA PRO A 448 23.83 -6.47 -10.77
C PRO A 448 24.86 -5.43 -10.29
N VAL A 449 25.94 -5.91 -9.73
CA VAL A 449 27.01 -5.11 -9.16
C VAL A 449 28.21 -5.22 -10.07
N LEU A 450 28.85 -4.10 -10.36
CA LEU A 450 30.14 -4.11 -11.04
C LEU A 450 31.22 -4.52 -10.02
N GLN A 451 32.03 -5.53 -10.31
CA GLN A 451 33.10 -6.00 -9.45
C GLN A 451 34.40 -6.18 -10.24
N CYS A 452 35.50 -5.82 -9.61
CA CYS A 452 36.81 -6.01 -10.21
C CYS A 452 37.19 -7.49 -10.20
N THR A 453 37.58 -8.02 -11.37
CA THR A 453 38.03 -9.41 -11.51
C THR A 453 39.35 -9.72 -10.80
N LYS A 454 40.18 -8.68 -10.52
CA LYS A 454 41.50 -8.83 -9.92
C LYS A 454 41.51 -8.66 -8.41
N CYS A 455 40.80 -7.70 -7.84
CA CYS A 455 40.82 -7.39 -6.40
C CYS A 455 39.47 -7.49 -5.70
N GLY A 456 38.39 -7.85 -6.41
CA GLY A 456 37.07 -7.99 -5.83
C GLY A 456 36.37 -6.67 -5.45
N GLU A 457 36.99 -5.51 -5.70
CA GLU A 457 36.41 -4.21 -5.36
C GLU A 457 35.16 -3.93 -6.17
N ALA A 458 34.11 -3.45 -5.51
CA ALA A 458 32.86 -3.01 -6.13
C ALA A 458 32.66 -1.51 -5.86
N PRO A 459 32.22 -0.70 -6.86
CA PRO A 459 31.97 0.71 -6.66
C PRO A 459 30.92 0.97 -5.60
N LYS A 460 31.27 1.77 -4.59
CA LYS A 460 30.39 2.19 -3.51
C LYS A 460 29.82 3.57 -3.76
N CYS A 461 28.64 3.82 -3.23
CA CYS A 461 28.04 5.13 -3.29
C CYS A 461 28.85 6.12 -2.42
N PRO A 462 29.20 7.33 -2.91
CA PRO A 462 29.91 8.31 -2.12
C PRO A 462 29.10 8.82 -0.91
N ASN A 463 27.78 8.74 -0.99
CA ASN A 463 26.84 9.25 0.02
C ASN A 463 26.29 8.17 0.96
N CYS A 464 26.46 6.88 0.61
CA CYS A 464 25.87 5.75 1.31
C CYS A 464 26.90 4.61 1.40
N ASP A 465 26.89 3.84 2.48
CA ASP A 465 27.77 2.66 2.64
C ASP A 465 27.17 1.44 1.92
N VAL A 466 26.78 1.61 0.67
CA VAL A 466 26.23 0.52 -0.15
C VAL A 466 26.92 0.46 -1.50
N THR A 467 27.03 -0.73 -2.04
CA THR A 467 27.47 -0.95 -3.40
C THR A 467 26.43 -0.39 -4.37
N MET A 468 26.91 0.26 -5.44
CA MET A 468 26.03 0.81 -6.46
C MET A 468 25.57 -0.28 -7.42
N THR A 469 24.33 -0.18 -7.84
CA THR A 469 23.72 -1.10 -8.80
C THR A 469 24.01 -0.68 -10.24
N TYR A 470 24.37 -1.61 -11.08
CA TYR A 470 24.53 -1.39 -12.51
C TYR A 470 23.18 -1.46 -13.23
N HIS A 471 22.80 -0.39 -13.94
CA HIS A 471 21.64 -0.32 -14.80
C HIS A 471 22.05 -0.34 -16.28
N LYS A 472 21.85 -1.49 -16.94
CA LYS A 472 22.23 -1.70 -18.36
C LYS A 472 21.54 -0.70 -19.29
N ALA A 473 20.23 -0.45 -19.08
CA ALA A 473 19.42 0.46 -19.89
C ALA A 473 19.94 1.90 -19.91
N HIS A 474 20.57 2.36 -18.81
CA HIS A 474 21.12 3.71 -18.67
C HIS A 474 22.66 3.75 -18.75
N ASN A 475 23.28 2.58 -18.87
CA ASN A 475 24.74 2.41 -18.82
C ASN A 475 25.38 3.18 -17.67
N ALA A 476 24.81 3.08 -16.49
CA ALA A 476 25.18 3.84 -15.30
C ALA A 476 25.13 2.98 -14.03
N LEU A 477 25.89 3.42 -13.01
CA LEU A 477 25.80 2.91 -11.66
C LEU A 477 24.87 3.83 -10.85
N VAL A 478 23.86 3.27 -10.19
CA VAL A 478 22.86 4.03 -9.43
C VAL A 478 22.77 3.50 -8.00
N CYS A 479 22.74 4.41 -7.05
CA CYS A 479 22.45 4.08 -5.65
C CYS A 479 20.95 4.09 -5.39
N HIS A 480 20.36 2.95 -5.03
CA HIS A 480 18.93 2.81 -4.73
C HIS A 480 18.49 3.47 -3.41
N TYR A 481 19.45 3.93 -2.57
CA TYR A 481 19.15 4.62 -1.32
C TYR A 481 19.03 6.14 -1.45
N CYS A 482 19.88 6.75 -2.29
CA CYS A 482 19.90 8.21 -2.44
C CYS A 482 19.72 8.70 -3.87
N GLY A 483 19.57 7.81 -4.84
CA GLY A 483 19.44 8.16 -6.26
C GLY A 483 20.74 8.64 -6.93
N HIS A 484 21.87 8.70 -6.19
CA HIS A 484 23.14 9.12 -6.79
C HIS A 484 23.50 8.21 -7.97
N SER A 485 23.82 8.82 -9.12
CA SER A 485 24.20 8.12 -10.35
C SER A 485 25.59 8.53 -10.79
N THR A 486 26.37 7.56 -11.27
CA THR A 486 27.71 7.82 -11.83
C THR A 486 27.97 6.93 -13.05
N ARG A 487 28.92 7.34 -13.88
CA ARG A 487 29.35 6.55 -15.03
C ARG A 487 30.09 5.30 -14.59
N ILE A 488 30.07 4.29 -15.44
CA ILE A 488 30.85 3.06 -15.24
C ILE A 488 32.32 3.35 -15.36
N PRO A 489 33.15 3.00 -14.38
CA PRO A 489 34.60 3.12 -14.51
C PRO A 489 35.11 2.10 -15.54
N SER A 490 35.90 2.52 -16.50
CA SER A 490 36.50 1.66 -17.51
C SER A 490 37.47 0.62 -16.92
N LYS A 491 38.08 0.95 -15.79
CA LYS A 491 38.99 0.10 -15.01
C LYS A 491 38.73 0.29 -13.52
N CYS A 492 39.11 -0.71 -12.74
CA CYS A 492 39.03 -0.62 -11.29
C CYS A 492 39.81 0.58 -10.74
N PRO A 493 39.19 1.50 -10.01
CA PRO A 493 39.88 2.66 -9.46
C PRO A 493 40.95 2.30 -8.42
N LYS A 494 40.88 1.08 -7.82
CA LYS A 494 41.82 0.62 -6.81
C LYS A 494 43.04 -0.08 -7.39
N CYS A 495 42.89 -0.93 -8.41
CA CYS A 495 44.00 -1.77 -8.92
C CYS A 495 44.15 -1.78 -10.43
N GLY A 496 43.37 -1.01 -11.18
CA GLY A 496 43.41 -0.95 -12.64
C GLY A 496 42.90 -2.20 -13.36
N GLY A 497 42.36 -3.20 -12.64
CA GLY A 497 41.82 -4.43 -13.20
C GLY A 497 40.54 -4.21 -13.99
N GLU A 498 40.13 -5.23 -14.76
CA GLU A 498 38.90 -5.22 -15.52
C GLU A 498 37.69 -5.30 -14.56
N MET A 499 36.63 -4.51 -14.85
CA MET A 499 35.37 -4.53 -14.11
C MET A 499 34.36 -5.41 -14.83
N ARG A 500 33.81 -6.41 -14.14
CA ARG A 500 32.76 -7.29 -14.67
C ARG A 500 31.50 -7.22 -13.83
N THR A 501 30.38 -7.40 -14.47
CA THR A 501 29.08 -7.45 -13.78
C THR A 501 28.99 -8.77 -13.02
N GLN A 502 28.84 -8.69 -11.70
CA GLN A 502 28.51 -9.84 -10.84
C GLN A 502 27.08 -9.69 -10.31
N GLY A 503 26.44 -10.79 -10.07
CA GLY A 503 25.03 -10.86 -9.74
C GLY A 503 24.18 -10.97 -11.00
N PHE A 504 22.98 -11.51 -10.85
CA PHE A 504 22.05 -11.61 -11.96
C PHE A 504 20.72 -11.00 -11.57
N GLY A 505 20.25 -10.08 -12.39
CA GLY A 505 18.88 -9.59 -12.35
C GLY A 505 17.99 -10.38 -13.30
N THR A 506 16.71 -10.08 -13.28
CA THR A 506 15.70 -10.65 -14.20
C THR A 506 16.07 -10.48 -15.67
N GLU A 507 16.83 -9.43 -16.03
CA GLU A 507 17.37 -9.23 -17.40
C GLU A 507 18.28 -10.37 -17.87
N ARG A 508 19.22 -10.75 -17.02
CA ARG A 508 20.14 -11.84 -17.35
C ARG A 508 19.46 -13.18 -17.43
N LEU A 509 18.50 -13.43 -16.53
CA LEU A 509 17.67 -14.64 -16.58
C LEU A 509 16.86 -14.70 -17.88
N GLU A 510 16.35 -13.57 -18.34
CA GLU A 510 15.64 -13.47 -19.63
C GLU A 510 16.57 -13.80 -20.81
N GLU A 511 17.81 -13.27 -20.82
CA GLU A 511 18.83 -13.57 -21.82
C GLU A 511 19.20 -15.06 -21.83
N GLU A 512 19.42 -15.66 -20.66
CA GLU A 512 19.76 -17.09 -20.51
C GLU A 512 18.61 -18.00 -20.94
N ILE A 513 17.37 -17.70 -20.55
CA ILE A 513 16.19 -18.49 -20.94
C ILE A 513 15.91 -18.39 -22.43
N LYS A 514 16.04 -17.22 -23.04
CA LYS A 514 15.92 -17.07 -24.51
C LYS A 514 17.00 -17.84 -25.27
N GLY A 515 18.20 -17.97 -24.68
CA GLY A 515 19.26 -18.82 -25.24
C GLY A 515 18.96 -20.31 -25.13
N LEU A 516 18.31 -20.77 -24.04
CA LEU A 516 17.94 -22.17 -23.83
C LEU A 516 16.67 -22.58 -24.60
N PHE A 517 15.72 -21.65 -24.76
CA PHE A 517 14.43 -21.85 -25.40
C PHE A 517 14.16 -20.75 -26.44
N PRO A 518 14.83 -20.78 -27.61
CA PRO A 518 14.71 -19.71 -28.63
C PRO A 518 13.29 -19.51 -29.16
N ASP A 519 12.50 -20.56 -29.20
CA ASP A 519 11.14 -20.54 -29.72
C ASP A 519 10.09 -20.08 -28.68
N ALA A 520 10.46 -19.99 -27.40
CA ALA A 520 9.55 -19.59 -26.34
C ALA A 520 9.41 -18.06 -26.25
N ARG A 521 8.18 -17.61 -26.08
CA ARG A 521 7.86 -16.19 -25.87
C ARG A 521 8.04 -15.85 -24.40
N VAL A 522 9.07 -15.07 -24.09
CA VAL A 522 9.48 -14.73 -22.71
C VAL A 522 9.12 -13.29 -22.41
N ALA A 523 8.47 -13.06 -21.28
CA ALA A 523 8.22 -11.72 -20.72
C ALA A 523 8.81 -11.57 -19.32
N ARG A 524 9.10 -10.32 -18.96
CA ARG A 524 9.65 -9.96 -17.66
C ARG A 524 8.72 -9.02 -16.91
N MET A 525 8.48 -9.30 -15.62
CA MET A 525 7.65 -8.52 -14.73
C MET A 525 8.44 -8.11 -13.48
N ASP A 526 9.03 -6.94 -13.54
CA ASP A 526 9.76 -6.31 -12.43
C ASP A 526 9.53 -4.79 -12.40
N LEU A 527 10.10 -4.09 -11.40
CA LEU A 527 9.92 -2.65 -11.25
C LEU A 527 10.43 -1.85 -12.46
N ASP A 528 11.41 -2.34 -13.20
CA ASP A 528 11.97 -1.61 -14.35
C ASP A 528 11.09 -1.79 -15.59
N SER A 529 10.59 -3.00 -15.82
CA SER A 529 9.69 -3.31 -16.95
C SER A 529 8.29 -2.71 -16.77
N THR A 530 7.88 -2.39 -15.54
CA THR A 530 6.52 -1.94 -15.19
C THR A 530 6.43 -0.45 -14.83
N ARG A 531 7.45 0.37 -15.13
CA ARG A 531 7.46 1.81 -14.83
C ARG A 531 6.43 2.63 -15.61
N LYS A 532 6.10 2.23 -16.83
CA LYS A 532 5.09 2.93 -17.64
C LYS A 532 3.70 2.57 -17.13
N LYS A 533 2.82 3.57 -17.09
CA LYS A 533 1.39 3.35 -16.81
C LYS A 533 0.88 2.30 -17.81
N ASP A 534 0.15 1.32 -17.35
CA ASP A 534 -0.45 0.22 -18.13
C ASP A 534 0.47 -0.94 -18.57
N SER A 535 1.82 -0.81 -18.53
CA SER A 535 2.70 -1.92 -18.93
C SER A 535 2.58 -3.14 -18.01
N TYR A 536 2.26 -2.94 -16.73
CA TYR A 536 1.99 -4.03 -15.79
C TYR A 536 0.75 -4.84 -16.22
N GLN A 537 -0.34 -4.15 -16.52
CA GLN A 537 -1.58 -4.81 -16.95
C GLN A 537 -1.42 -5.51 -18.29
N GLN A 538 -0.72 -4.89 -19.24
CA GLN A 538 -0.48 -5.49 -20.55
C GLN A 538 0.30 -6.80 -20.45
N ILE A 539 1.33 -6.90 -19.61
CA ILE A 539 2.08 -8.16 -19.40
C ILE A 539 1.15 -9.24 -18.84
N ILE A 540 0.26 -8.89 -17.90
CA ILE A 540 -0.72 -9.82 -17.33
C ILE A 540 -1.68 -10.32 -18.41
N ASP A 541 -2.23 -9.41 -19.22
CA ASP A 541 -3.18 -9.74 -20.28
C ASP A 541 -2.53 -10.57 -21.37
N ASP A 542 -1.27 -10.28 -21.73
CA ASP A 542 -0.49 -11.06 -22.69
C ASP A 542 -0.20 -12.47 -22.20
N PHE A 543 0.13 -12.62 -20.91
CA PHE A 543 0.35 -13.93 -20.31
C PHE A 543 -0.97 -14.71 -20.18
N ALA A 544 -2.03 -14.08 -19.71
CA ALA A 544 -3.36 -14.71 -19.62
C ALA A 544 -3.93 -15.14 -21.00
N ALA A 545 -3.60 -14.40 -22.06
CA ALA A 545 -4.01 -14.71 -23.43
C ALA A 545 -3.05 -15.65 -24.19
N HIS A 546 -2.14 -16.33 -23.48
CA HIS A 546 -1.14 -17.23 -24.09
C HIS A 546 -0.26 -16.57 -25.17
N ARG A 547 -0.02 -15.26 -25.09
CA ARG A 547 0.95 -14.56 -25.93
C ARG A 547 2.39 -14.61 -25.35
N VAL A 548 2.51 -15.10 -24.12
CA VAL A 548 3.76 -15.32 -23.39
C VAL A 548 3.75 -16.72 -22.80
N ASP A 549 4.83 -17.48 -22.97
CA ASP A 549 4.99 -18.86 -22.51
C ASP A 549 5.72 -18.94 -21.18
N ILE A 550 6.75 -18.07 -21.00
CA ILE A 550 7.54 -18.01 -19.76
C ILE A 550 7.49 -16.61 -19.20
N LEU A 551 7.01 -16.48 -17.97
CA LEU A 551 6.99 -15.23 -17.24
C LEU A 551 8.09 -15.22 -16.17
N ILE A 552 9.07 -14.34 -16.30
CA ILE A 552 10.13 -14.13 -15.29
C ILE A 552 9.72 -12.96 -14.41
N GLY A 553 9.65 -13.17 -13.10
CA GLY A 553 9.24 -12.08 -12.23
C GLY A 553 9.81 -12.12 -10.82
N THR A 554 9.60 -10.99 -10.14
CA THR A 554 9.93 -10.80 -8.73
C THR A 554 8.66 -10.95 -7.88
N GLN A 555 8.61 -10.38 -6.69
CA GLN A 555 7.42 -10.39 -5.83
C GLN A 555 6.12 -9.92 -6.53
N MET A 556 6.23 -9.25 -7.68
CA MET A 556 5.05 -8.80 -8.43
C MET A 556 4.24 -9.95 -9.04
N VAL A 557 4.86 -11.10 -9.34
CA VAL A 557 4.16 -12.29 -9.89
C VAL A 557 3.50 -13.15 -8.80
N THR A 558 3.81 -12.88 -7.53
CA THR A 558 3.31 -13.70 -6.42
C THR A 558 1.91 -13.30 -5.94
N LYS A 559 1.43 -12.09 -6.26
CA LYS A 559 0.25 -11.49 -5.63
C LYS A 559 -0.84 -11.12 -6.64
N GLY A 560 -2.09 -11.39 -6.25
CA GLY A 560 -3.29 -10.87 -6.93
C GLY A 560 -3.53 -11.34 -8.38
N LEU A 561 -2.73 -12.28 -8.90
CA LEU A 561 -2.83 -12.74 -10.27
C LEU A 561 -3.47 -14.14 -10.35
N HIS A 562 -4.37 -14.32 -11.28
CA HIS A 562 -5.03 -15.60 -11.57
C HIS A 562 -4.68 -16.04 -12.99
N PHE A 563 -3.89 -17.11 -13.11
CA PHE A 563 -3.56 -17.75 -14.38
C PHE A 563 -4.04 -19.20 -14.36
N ASN A 564 -4.68 -19.64 -15.43
CA ASN A 564 -5.31 -20.94 -15.47
C ASN A 564 -4.35 -22.06 -15.93
N ASP A 565 -3.39 -21.76 -16.80
CA ASP A 565 -2.56 -22.74 -17.48
C ASP A 565 -1.10 -22.79 -17.03
N VAL A 566 -0.81 -22.23 -15.85
CA VAL A 566 0.52 -22.33 -15.25
C VAL A 566 0.66 -23.70 -14.57
N SER A 567 1.46 -24.57 -15.17
CA SER A 567 1.74 -25.92 -14.66
C SER A 567 3.00 -25.99 -13.80
N LEU A 568 4.01 -25.15 -14.12
CA LEU A 568 5.30 -25.13 -13.44
C LEU A 568 5.62 -23.72 -12.90
N VAL A 569 6.01 -23.68 -11.63
CA VAL A 569 6.59 -22.50 -11.01
C VAL A 569 7.99 -22.86 -10.51
N ALA A 570 9.01 -22.09 -10.88
CA ALA A 570 10.37 -22.31 -10.44
C ALA A 570 10.87 -21.15 -9.58
N VAL A 571 11.44 -21.47 -8.41
CA VAL A 571 12.13 -20.53 -7.53
C VAL A 571 13.62 -20.70 -7.71
N LEU A 572 14.32 -19.67 -8.21
CA LEU A 572 15.70 -19.84 -8.67
C LEU A 572 16.76 -19.77 -7.56
N GLN A 573 16.50 -19.01 -6.49
CA GLN A 573 17.44 -18.85 -5.37
C GLN A 573 16.68 -18.66 -4.05
N ALA A 574 16.17 -19.75 -3.49
CA ALA A 574 15.38 -19.70 -2.27
C ALA A 574 16.20 -19.24 -1.04
N ASP A 575 17.49 -19.61 -0.96
CA ASP A 575 18.37 -19.26 0.15
C ASP A 575 18.49 -17.74 0.38
N SER A 576 18.32 -16.94 -0.66
CA SER A 576 18.34 -15.48 -0.55
C SER A 576 17.23 -14.91 0.35
N LEU A 577 16.12 -15.65 0.52
CA LEU A 577 15.03 -15.29 1.41
C LEU A 577 15.40 -15.47 2.89
N LEU A 578 16.23 -16.49 3.18
CA LEU A 578 16.65 -16.84 4.55
C LEU A 578 17.83 -16.00 5.03
N ASN A 579 18.66 -15.49 4.14
CA ASN A 579 19.89 -14.76 4.45
C ASN A 579 19.66 -13.30 4.89
N THR A 580 18.49 -12.97 5.42
CA THR A 580 18.17 -11.65 5.96
C THR A 580 18.39 -11.66 7.48
N PRO A 581 19.11 -10.69 8.06
CA PRO A 581 19.35 -10.65 9.50
C PRO A 581 18.10 -10.12 10.26
N ASP A 582 16.98 -10.81 10.12
CA ASP A 582 15.70 -10.52 10.76
C ASP A 582 15.14 -11.80 11.36
N PHE A 583 14.61 -11.74 12.58
CA PHE A 583 14.01 -12.89 13.24
C PHE A 583 12.74 -13.41 12.52
N ARG A 584 12.16 -12.62 11.60
CA ARG A 584 11.04 -13.01 10.75
C ARG A 584 11.45 -13.64 9.42
N SER A 585 12.77 -13.81 9.16
CA SER A 585 13.22 -14.28 7.83
C SER A 585 12.62 -15.63 7.43
N TYR A 586 12.52 -16.58 8.37
CA TYR A 586 11.88 -17.88 8.12
C TYR A 586 10.37 -17.76 7.85
N GLU A 587 9.68 -16.98 8.66
CA GLU A 587 8.25 -16.68 8.45
C GLU A 587 8.01 -16.05 7.08
N HIS A 588 8.74 -14.98 6.74
CA HIS A 588 8.58 -14.29 5.46
C HIS A 588 8.97 -15.16 4.27
N ALA A 589 9.99 -16.02 4.41
CA ALA A 589 10.40 -16.96 3.37
C ALA A 589 9.30 -17.98 3.12
N PHE A 590 8.74 -18.59 4.17
CA PHE A 590 7.61 -19.53 4.04
C PHE A 590 6.40 -18.88 3.39
N GLN A 591 5.98 -17.71 3.88
CA GLN A 591 4.84 -16.95 3.35
C GLN A 591 5.00 -16.67 1.85
N MET A 592 6.18 -16.23 1.45
CA MET A 592 6.46 -15.92 0.05
C MET A 592 6.49 -17.18 -0.82
N LEU A 593 7.15 -18.25 -0.36
CA LEU A 593 7.24 -19.50 -1.11
C LEU A 593 5.86 -20.17 -1.26
N GLU A 594 5.01 -20.16 -0.21
CA GLU A 594 3.63 -20.64 -0.30
C GLU A 594 2.77 -19.81 -1.24
N GLN A 595 2.90 -18.49 -1.24
CA GLN A 595 2.20 -17.62 -2.20
C GLN A 595 2.61 -17.90 -3.64
N VAL A 596 3.91 -18.07 -3.89
CA VAL A 596 4.45 -18.43 -5.22
C VAL A 596 3.96 -19.81 -5.63
N SER A 597 4.01 -20.79 -4.73
CA SER A 597 3.55 -22.15 -4.96
C SER A 597 2.06 -22.19 -5.31
N GLY A 598 1.26 -21.37 -4.66
CA GLY A 598 -0.17 -21.25 -4.96
C GLY A 598 -0.51 -20.75 -6.37
N ARG A 599 0.48 -20.37 -7.19
CA ARG A 599 0.26 -20.00 -8.61
C ARG A 599 0.21 -21.19 -9.53
N ALA A 600 0.79 -22.34 -9.17
CA ALA A 600 0.77 -23.56 -9.96
C ALA A 600 -0.54 -24.36 -9.79
N GLY A 601 -1.03 -24.97 -10.88
CA GLY A 601 -2.10 -25.95 -10.86
C GLY A 601 -3.46 -25.42 -10.41
N ARG A 602 -4.03 -24.45 -11.13
CA ARG A 602 -5.37 -23.90 -10.82
C ARG A 602 -6.49 -24.50 -11.67
N THR A 603 -6.16 -25.24 -12.72
CA THR A 603 -7.13 -25.89 -13.60
C THR A 603 -6.71 -27.32 -13.91
N GLY A 604 -7.51 -28.29 -13.47
CA GLY A 604 -7.56 -29.68 -13.97
C GLY A 604 -6.37 -30.60 -13.69
N SER A 605 -5.15 -30.13 -13.53
CA SER A 605 -3.97 -30.94 -13.19
C SER A 605 -3.25 -30.36 -11.97
N GLN A 606 -2.64 -31.25 -11.19
CA GLN A 606 -1.77 -30.83 -10.08
C GLN A 606 -0.58 -30.06 -10.65
N GLY A 607 -0.37 -28.84 -10.14
CA GLY A 607 0.79 -28.02 -10.51
C GLY A 607 2.06 -28.52 -9.83
N GLU A 608 3.20 -28.12 -10.37
CA GLU A 608 4.51 -28.41 -9.80
C GLU A 608 5.28 -27.13 -9.47
N VAL A 609 6.02 -27.19 -8.36
CA VAL A 609 6.91 -26.11 -7.92
C VAL A 609 8.30 -26.66 -7.74
N MET A 610 9.26 -26.13 -8.47
CA MET A 610 10.67 -26.52 -8.32
C MET A 610 11.46 -25.42 -7.61
N ILE A 611 12.11 -25.75 -6.51
CA ILE A 611 12.85 -24.80 -5.68
C ILE A 611 14.34 -25.15 -5.74
N GLN A 612 15.13 -24.26 -6.33
CA GLN A 612 16.58 -24.36 -6.36
C GLN A 612 17.18 -23.76 -5.06
N THR A 613 17.96 -24.58 -4.34
CA THR A 613 18.59 -24.20 -3.07
C THR A 613 19.93 -24.90 -2.86
N PHE A 614 20.83 -24.28 -2.10
CA PHE A 614 22.08 -24.90 -1.65
C PHE A 614 21.90 -25.73 -0.37
N ASP A 615 20.79 -25.55 0.38
CA ASP A 615 20.49 -26.30 1.60
C ASP A 615 19.10 -26.95 1.55
N PRO A 616 18.93 -28.02 0.74
CA PRO A 616 17.64 -28.69 0.60
C PRO A 616 17.12 -29.40 1.87
N LYS A 617 17.97 -29.49 2.91
CA LYS A 617 17.62 -30.12 4.18
C LYS A 617 17.12 -29.14 5.23
N ASN A 618 17.06 -27.87 4.94
CA ASN A 618 16.56 -26.83 5.85
C ASN A 618 15.14 -27.16 6.33
N SER A 619 14.86 -26.99 7.63
CA SER A 619 13.54 -27.30 8.22
C SER A 619 12.39 -26.55 7.53
N LEU A 620 12.61 -25.30 7.14
CA LEU A 620 11.64 -24.51 6.40
C LEU A 620 11.11 -25.24 5.16
N TYR A 621 12.00 -25.83 4.36
CA TYR A 621 11.60 -26.53 3.13
C TYR A 621 10.85 -27.83 3.42
N GLN A 622 11.12 -28.49 4.55
CA GLN A 622 10.34 -29.67 4.95
C GLN A 622 8.91 -29.28 5.29
N HIS A 623 8.69 -28.20 6.04
CA HIS A 623 7.36 -27.66 6.30
C HIS A 623 6.66 -27.23 5.00
N LEU A 624 7.41 -26.61 4.08
CA LEU A 624 6.86 -26.14 2.80
C LEU A 624 6.40 -27.30 1.90
N ILE A 625 7.20 -28.39 1.80
CA ILE A 625 6.86 -29.61 1.01
C ILE A 625 5.57 -30.24 1.53
N GLN A 626 5.35 -30.21 2.83
CA GLN A 626 4.18 -30.77 3.50
C GLN A 626 3.01 -29.78 3.61
N HIS A 627 3.19 -28.53 3.19
CA HIS A 627 2.24 -27.42 3.43
C HIS A 627 1.89 -27.28 4.91
N ASP A 628 2.85 -27.55 5.79
CA ASP A 628 2.72 -27.61 7.25
C ASP A 628 3.03 -26.26 7.90
N TYR A 629 2.05 -25.34 7.86
CA TYR A 629 2.16 -24.05 8.56
C TYR A 629 2.19 -24.25 10.09
N GLU A 630 1.45 -25.21 10.62
CA GLU A 630 1.37 -25.45 12.06
C GLU A 630 2.72 -25.88 12.64
N GLY A 631 3.44 -26.77 11.96
CA GLY A 631 4.81 -27.18 12.34
C GLY A 631 5.79 -26.01 12.32
N LEU A 632 5.75 -25.18 11.27
CA LEU A 632 6.55 -23.96 11.21
C LEU A 632 6.21 -23.02 12.39
N TYR A 633 4.93 -22.84 12.69
CA TYR A 633 4.50 -21.99 13.81
C TYR A 633 5.07 -22.49 15.13
N VAL A 634 5.01 -23.80 15.40
CA VAL A 634 5.57 -24.40 16.65
C VAL A 634 7.07 -24.14 16.77
N GLU A 635 7.82 -24.30 15.69
CA GLU A 635 9.26 -24.01 15.66
C GLU A 635 9.52 -22.52 15.93
N GLN A 636 8.87 -21.65 15.19
CA GLN A 636 9.08 -20.21 15.27
C GLN A 636 8.61 -19.61 16.60
N ILE A 637 7.48 -20.05 17.15
CA ILE A 637 6.99 -19.50 18.41
C ILE A 637 7.90 -19.88 19.61
N ALA A 638 8.52 -21.06 19.56
CA ALA A 638 9.49 -21.49 20.57
C ALA A 638 10.75 -20.61 20.51
N GLU A 639 11.29 -20.35 19.32
CA GLU A 639 12.42 -19.46 19.10
C GLU A 639 12.13 -18.05 19.59
N ARG A 640 10.98 -17.49 19.24
CA ARG A 640 10.56 -16.14 19.66
C ARG A 640 10.44 -16.00 21.17
N LYS A 641 9.99 -17.05 21.86
CA LYS A 641 9.93 -17.09 23.31
C LYS A 641 11.34 -17.08 23.90
N ALA A 642 12.26 -17.89 23.37
CA ALA A 642 13.64 -17.99 23.84
C ALA A 642 14.43 -16.68 23.69
N PHE A 643 14.19 -15.95 22.58
CA PHE A 643 14.92 -14.73 22.25
C PHE A 643 14.16 -13.43 22.55
N CYS A 644 13.07 -13.48 23.30
CA CYS A 644 12.29 -12.31 23.71
C CYS A 644 11.74 -11.49 22.52
N PHE A 645 11.24 -12.18 21.48
CA PHE A 645 10.61 -11.54 20.31
C PHE A 645 9.07 -11.48 20.40
N PRO A 646 8.40 -10.67 19.59
CA PRO A 646 6.95 -10.70 19.46
C PRO A 646 6.44 -12.10 19.08
N PRO A 647 5.32 -12.58 19.66
CA PRO A 647 4.30 -11.85 20.43
C PRO A 647 4.57 -11.74 21.95
N TYR A 648 5.60 -12.37 22.48
CA TYR A 648 5.89 -12.36 23.94
C TYR A 648 6.44 -11.02 24.41
N HIS A 649 7.11 -10.29 23.53
CA HIS A 649 7.65 -8.96 23.81
C HIS A 649 7.23 -7.98 22.72
N ARG A 650 7.28 -6.70 23.06
CA ARG A 650 7.15 -5.58 22.11
C ARG A 650 8.52 -4.98 21.88
N MET A 651 8.75 -4.49 20.68
CA MET A 651 10.04 -3.92 20.29
C MET A 651 9.89 -2.44 19.95
N ILE A 652 10.85 -1.64 20.39
CA ILE A 652 11.03 -0.27 19.94
C ILE A 652 12.46 -0.15 19.42
N MET A 653 12.61 0.25 18.15
CA MET A 653 13.89 0.52 17.55
C MET A 653 14.10 2.03 17.51
N LEU A 654 15.16 2.51 18.12
CA LEU A 654 15.57 3.91 18.07
C LEU A 654 16.69 4.05 17.04
N THR A 655 16.42 4.72 15.94
CA THR A 655 17.40 4.98 14.88
C THR A 655 17.93 6.40 15.01
N LEU A 656 19.24 6.52 15.24
CA LEU A 656 19.92 7.81 15.35
C LEU A 656 20.66 8.11 14.06
N LYS A 657 20.56 9.35 13.56
CA LYS A 657 21.20 9.79 12.32
C LYS A 657 21.90 11.15 12.50
N HIS A 658 23.14 11.28 12.01
CA HIS A 658 23.86 12.53 11.95
C HIS A 658 24.94 12.51 10.88
N ARG A 659 25.32 13.69 10.34
CA ARG A 659 26.42 13.82 9.38
C ARG A 659 27.81 13.65 10.02
N ASP A 660 27.94 14.04 11.26
CA ASP A 660 29.16 13.93 12.05
C ASP A 660 29.12 12.65 12.89
N MET A 661 30.10 11.75 12.67
CA MET A 661 30.20 10.48 13.35
C MET A 661 30.50 10.62 14.84
N GLN A 662 31.31 11.61 15.24
CA GLN A 662 31.67 11.79 16.66
C GLN A 662 30.45 12.20 17.47
N ARG A 663 29.66 13.15 16.96
CA ARG A 663 28.38 13.54 17.58
C ARG A 663 27.37 12.40 17.63
N LEU A 664 27.28 11.62 16.56
CA LEU A 664 26.39 10.46 16.54
C LEU A 664 26.80 9.43 17.58
N THR A 665 28.09 9.12 17.69
CA THR A 665 28.62 8.17 18.68
C THR A 665 28.35 8.67 20.10
N ALA A 666 28.69 9.92 20.42
CA ALA A 666 28.43 10.52 21.72
C ALA A 666 26.93 10.47 22.10
N ALA A 667 26.04 10.82 21.13
CA ALA A 667 24.60 10.78 21.38
C ALA A 667 24.07 9.36 21.56
N SER A 668 24.56 8.38 20.77
CA SER A 668 24.12 6.99 20.87
C SER A 668 24.59 6.36 22.19
N ASP A 669 25.81 6.63 22.63
CA ASP A 669 26.36 6.08 23.88
C ASP A 669 25.62 6.68 25.09
N VAL A 670 25.40 7.98 25.11
CA VAL A 670 24.67 8.65 26.18
C VAL A 670 23.22 8.14 26.24
N LEU A 671 22.53 8.05 25.09
CA LEU A 671 21.15 7.55 25.04
C LEU A 671 21.08 6.10 25.53
N GLN A 672 22.00 5.25 25.07
CA GLN A 672 22.06 3.84 25.45
C GLN A 672 22.27 3.68 26.96
N GLN A 673 23.22 4.40 27.56
CA GLN A 673 23.46 4.38 28.99
C GLN A 673 22.24 4.79 29.80
N ARG A 674 21.59 5.86 29.42
CA ARG A 674 20.37 6.35 30.10
C ARG A 674 19.21 5.39 29.99
N LEU A 675 19.00 4.83 28.79
CA LEU A 675 17.98 3.79 28.60
C LEU A 675 18.31 2.53 29.40
N GLN A 676 19.58 2.14 29.48
CA GLN A 676 20.00 0.99 30.27
C GLN A 676 19.80 1.20 31.77
N GLN A 677 20.01 2.43 32.27
CA GLN A 677 19.68 2.78 33.66
C GLN A 677 18.17 2.66 33.94
N ALA A 678 17.32 3.06 32.97
CA ALA A 678 15.87 3.03 33.11
C ALA A 678 15.24 1.64 32.90
N PHE A 679 15.79 0.81 31.98
CA PHE A 679 15.18 -0.43 31.52
C PHE A 679 16.06 -1.66 31.74
N GLY A 680 17.30 -1.53 32.21
CA GLY A 680 18.22 -2.64 32.49
C GLY A 680 18.57 -3.46 31.23
N THR A 681 18.48 -4.75 31.34
CA THR A 681 18.84 -5.73 30.29
C THR A 681 17.91 -5.72 29.07
N ARG A 682 16.78 -4.98 29.12
CA ARG A 682 15.84 -4.82 28.02
C ARG A 682 16.38 -3.96 26.87
N VAL A 683 17.51 -3.28 27.09
CA VAL A 683 18.15 -2.39 26.11
C VAL A 683 19.37 -3.07 25.51
N SER A 684 19.44 -3.12 24.17
CA SER A 684 20.63 -3.61 23.48
C SER A 684 21.81 -2.65 23.63
N GLY A 685 23.02 -3.11 23.33
CA GLY A 685 24.11 -2.22 22.97
C GLY A 685 23.79 -1.38 21.72
N VAL A 686 24.67 -0.42 21.43
CA VAL A 686 24.56 0.35 20.19
C VAL A 686 24.83 -0.55 18.99
N ILE A 687 23.85 -0.66 18.10
CA ILE A 687 23.92 -1.50 16.89
C ILE A 687 24.36 -0.64 15.71
N VAL A 688 25.32 -1.13 14.96
CA VAL A 688 25.70 -0.60 13.65
C VAL A 688 24.92 -1.38 12.59
N PRO A 689 23.96 -0.77 11.90
CA PRO A 689 23.22 -1.50 10.85
C PRO A 689 24.13 -1.87 9.69
N SER A 690 23.73 -2.85 8.87
CA SER A 690 24.46 -3.28 7.67
C SER A 690 24.71 -2.11 6.70
N VAL A 691 23.80 -1.14 6.63
CA VAL A 691 23.97 0.13 5.94
C VAL A 691 24.19 1.22 6.99
N ALA A 692 25.44 1.43 7.36
CA ALA A 692 25.83 2.35 8.42
C ALA A 692 25.84 3.83 8.02
N ARG A 693 25.66 4.14 6.72
CA ARG A 693 25.59 5.53 6.19
C ARG A 693 24.63 5.59 5.03
N THR A 694 23.70 6.57 5.06
CA THR A 694 22.68 6.80 4.02
C THR A 694 22.52 8.29 3.79
N GLN A 695 22.53 8.77 2.53
CA GLN A 695 22.35 10.20 2.20
C GLN A 695 23.29 11.12 3.00
N ASN A 696 24.55 10.77 3.10
CA ASN A 696 25.57 11.47 3.89
C ASN A 696 25.30 11.53 5.40
N MET A 697 24.38 10.72 5.94
CA MET A 697 24.13 10.61 7.37
C MET A 697 24.58 9.22 7.88
N TYR A 698 25.41 9.21 8.88
CA TYR A 698 25.73 8.00 9.63
C TYR A 698 24.53 7.54 10.45
N VAL A 699 24.41 6.22 10.65
CA VAL A 699 23.27 5.59 11.31
C VAL A 699 23.76 4.71 12.46
N ARG A 700 23.07 4.79 13.61
CA ARG A 700 23.18 3.89 14.75
C ARG A 700 21.78 3.49 15.21
N GLN A 701 21.67 2.33 15.82
CA GLN A 701 20.39 1.82 16.32
C GLN A 701 20.53 1.34 17.76
N ILE A 702 19.47 1.48 18.53
CA ILE A 702 19.31 0.94 19.87
C ILE A 702 17.97 0.23 19.92
N ARG A 703 17.97 -1.03 20.31
CA ARG A 703 16.73 -1.82 20.43
C ARG A 703 16.31 -1.90 21.88
N LEU A 704 15.07 -1.60 22.16
CA LEU A 704 14.40 -1.81 23.42
C LEU A 704 13.35 -2.91 23.27
N THR A 705 13.38 -3.90 24.16
CA THR A 705 12.46 -5.04 24.17
C THR A 705 11.71 -5.04 25.49
N ILE A 706 10.36 -5.02 25.43
CA ILE A 706 9.49 -4.87 26.59
C ILE A 706 8.52 -6.04 26.62
N GLU A 707 8.31 -6.67 27.76
CA GLU A 707 7.37 -7.78 27.94
C GLU A 707 5.95 -7.35 27.51
N ALA A 708 5.21 -8.24 26.85
CA ALA A 708 3.89 -7.92 26.29
C ALA A 708 2.86 -7.50 27.36
N ASN A 709 3.01 -7.96 28.59
CA ASN A 709 2.16 -7.63 29.75
C ASN A 709 2.60 -6.37 30.50
N ALA A 710 3.73 -5.75 30.16
CA ALA A 710 4.20 -4.52 30.79
C ALA A 710 3.41 -3.29 30.31
N ASN A 711 3.42 -2.22 31.12
CA ASN A 711 2.78 -0.96 30.75
C ASN A 711 3.59 -0.24 29.66
N ILE A 712 3.17 -0.45 28.41
CA ILE A 712 3.86 0.10 27.23
C ILE A 712 3.75 1.62 27.13
N THR A 713 2.65 2.23 27.59
CA THR A 713 2.47 3.68 27.60
C THR A 713 3.52 4.32 28.49
N ARG A 714 3.67 3.83 29.72
CA ARG A 714 4.69 4.31 30.65
C ARG A 714 6.11 4.13 30.11
N ALA A 715 6.38 2.98 29.48
CA ALA A 715 7.69 2.74 28.87
C ALA A 715 7.99 3.75 27.75
N LYS A 716 7.02 4.06 26.88
CA LYS A 716 7.17 5.06 25.82
C LYS A 716 7.37 6.47 26.34
N GLU A 717 6.68 6.85 27.42
CA GLU A 717 6.89 8.12 28.11
C GLU A 717 8.34 8.25 28.60
N MET A 718 8.84 7.22 29.29
CA MET A 718 10.23 7.18 29.74
C MET A 718 11.22 7.29 28.58
N VAL A 719 10.96 6.60 27.46
CA VAL A 719 11.81 6.70 26.25
C VAL A 719 11.76 8.14 25.70
N ARG A 720 10.59 8.76 25.61
CA ARG A 720 10.46 10.16 25.16
C ARG A 720 11.24 11.13 26.05
N GLU A 721 11.18 10.94 27.36
CA GLU A 721 11.97 11.73 28.31
C GLU A 721 13.47 11.61 28.06
N GLN A 722 13.98 10.39 27.85
CA GLN A 722 15.41 10.19 27.56
C GLN A 722 15.82 10.79 26.23
N ILE A 723 14.99 10.68 25.18
CA ILE A 723 15.22 11.30 23.88
C ILE A 723 15.27 12.84 24.02
N ARG A 724 14.30 13.46 24.69
CA ARG A 724 14.27 14.90 24.92
C ARG A 724 15.51 15.38 25.68
N TRP A 725 15.90 14.66 26.70
CA TRP A 725 17.08 14.99 27.50
C TRP A 725 18.34 14.98 26.63
N VAL A 726 18.55 13.92 25.81
CA VAL A 726 19.70 13.83 24.93
C VAL A 726 19.74 14.94 23.89
N GLN A 727 18.59 15.28 23.30
CA GLN A 727 18.49 16.36 22.33
C GLN A 727 18.81 17.76 22.89
N GLN A 728 18.67 17.97 24.20
CA GLN A 728 19.02 19.21 24.88
C GLN A 728 20.54 19.35 25.12
N GLN A 729 21.31 18.27 25.05
CA GLN A 729 22.75 18.29 25.29
C GLN A 729 23.50 18.92 24.11
N THR A 730 24.39 19.87 24.37
CA THR A 730 25.16 20.60 23.36
C THR A 730 25.96 19.65 22.43
N GLN A 731 26.55 18.61 22.98
CA GLN A 731 27.32 17.59 22.24
C GLN A 731 26.47 16.72 21.32
N CYS A 732 25.14 16.61 21.59
CA CYS A 732 24.18 15.81 20.82
C CYS A 732 23.33 16.66 19.86
N ARG A 733 23.59 17.96 19.79
CA ARG A 733 22.79 18.91 19.01
C ARG A 733 22.76 18.52 17.53
N GLY A 734 21.55 18.47 16.95
CA GLY A 734 21.31 18.13 15.55
C GLY A 734 21.23 16.64 15.25
N VAL A 735 21.42 15.76 16.24
CA VAL A 735 21.19 14.32 16.06
C VAL A 735 19.69 14.06 15.96
N VAL A 736 19.29 13.47 14.83
CA VAL A 736 17.90 13.04 14.61
C VAL A 736 17.72 11.67 15.24
N ILE A 737 16.73 11.54 16.12
CA ILE A 737 16.38 10.28 16.80
C ILE A 737 14.97 9.90 16.38
N LEU A 738 14.84 8.76 15.71
CA LEU A 738 13.61 8.26 15.10
C LEU A 738 13.17 6.98 15.81
N PRO A 739 12.09 7.02 16.60
CA PRO A 739 11.51 5.82 17.16
C PRO A 739 10.72 5.06 16.09
N ASP A 740 10.80 3.73 16.13
CA ASP A 740 9.96 2.80 15.38
C ASP A 740 9.43 1.74 16.32
N VAL A 741 8.13 1.78 16.57
CA VAL A 741 7.43 0.82 17.44
C VAL A 741 6.94 -0.33 16.60
N ASP A 742 7.17 -1.56 17.08
CA ASP A 742 6.90 -2.81 16.36
C ASP A 742 7.55 -2.79 14.95
N PRO A 743 8.91 -2.67 14.87
CA PRO A 743 9.63 -2.65 13.59
C PRO A 743 9.44 -3.95 12.81
N MET A 744 9.41 -3.83 11.48
CA MET A 744 9.29 -4.96 10.55
C MET A 744 10.42 -4.93 9.52
#